data_97b0dee169ee5c3bab41e9c778fed1b3
#
_entry.id   97b0dee169ee5c3bab41e9c778fed1b3
#
_cell.length_a   1.000
_cell.length_b   1.000
_cell.length_c   1.000
_cell.angle_alpha   90.00
_cell.angle_beta   90.00
_cell.angle_gamma   90.00
#
_symmetry.space_group_name_H-M   'P 1'
#
loop_
_entity.id
_entity.type
_entity.pdbx_description
1 polymer ?
#
loop_
_entity_poly.entity_id
_entity_poly.type
_entity_poly.pdbx_seq_one_letter_code
_entity_poly.pdbx_strand_id
1 'polypeptide(L)'
;MAQKDLFSDGKIVPVNIRDEMKRSYIDYAMSVIVGRALPDVRDGLKPVHRRILFAMNELGMTPDKPFKKCARIVGEVLGKYHPHGDTAVYEALVRMAQDFSTRYLMVDGHGNFGSVDGDGAAAMRYTEARMHKITQSMLADIDCETVDFDPNFDGSLQEPSVLPVRLPMLLLNGVSGIAVGMATNIPPHNLCEIVDGTIALIDNPNMTVTDMMQYVKGPDFPTAANIIGVNDIKQAYETGRGSIKMSAVSTIEEIPGSAGRQGRTAIVVTEIPYQVNKAALIEKIAELVRDKRIEGISDLRDESDRDGMRIVIELKRDAKPEVVRNNLYKHTQLTLSFGFNMLALAGKQPRLMNLIDVLNEFIEHRVSVITRRTIFFLKKAKMRAHILKGLLIALGSLDEVIELIKKSKTTDEARVGLMTRFGLDIDQSNAILEMQLRRLTGLEQDKIKAEYEDLQEKIKEYEAILADRQKVLNIIKAELLEDKEKYGDDRRTQILPEANEMTIEDLTPNVPMAVFMTKQGYIKRISLDTFERQNRATRGKGGIKTKEDDVVGEFFTAMMHDKVLFFSDKGTVYSLNVYDFPEGSRQSKGLPIVNILPIEQGEKITAVVPVKEFSHDTNLIMLTKKGYIKRIELDNFANIRRNGIIAIGLEEGDTLNWVNVAKNNDEILIGTSCGMAIRFGVSELRPLGRSARGVNSMKLRQGDMIIGSDIVPADYDADLLVVTSDGFGKRSKLSEFRAQNRGGIGLIATKFKTAQSRLVALTIVSEKDDIMVVTANGVVTRINAGDISRQGRPATGVKIQNLQDNDSVITVNKIVGQADDVEKAIEEAVDKAVEQTKLIDIAEEEKTEE
;
A
#
# COMPACT_ATOMS: atom_id res chain seq x y z
N MET A 1 -62.90 -31.35 41.60
CA MET A 1 -61.72 -32.09 41.20
C MET A 1 -60.52 -31.15 41.29
N ALA A 2 -59.70 -31.32 42.31
CA ALA A 2 -58.59 -30.42 42.60
C ALA A 2 -57.49 -30.65 41.53
N GLN A 3 -57.03 -29.55 40.94
CA GLN A 3 -55.85 -29.49 40.10
C GLN A 3 -54.66 -29.80 41.01
N LYS A 4 -54.06 -30.97 40.86
CA LYS A 4 -52.82 -31.35 41.56
C LYS A 4 -51.74 -30.40 41.10
N ASP A 5 -51.20 -29.61 42.06
CA ASP A 5 -50.01 -28.81 41.85
C ASP A 5 -48.85 -29.71 41.41
N LEU A 6 -48.41 -29.53 40.16
CA LEU A 6 -47.29 -30.21 39.56
C LEU A 6 -45.91 -29.72 40.06
N PHE A 7 -45.88 -28.85 41.12
CA PHE A 7 -44.65 -28.19 41.59
C PHE A 7 -44.29 -28.43 43.06
N SER A 8 -44.79 -29.49 43.69
CA SER A 8 -44.62 -29.66 45.12
C SER A 8 -43.47 -30.59 45.55
N ASP A 9 -42.32 -30.66 44.92
CA ASP A 9 -41.09 -31.21 45.52
C ASP A 9 -39.76 -30.75 44.90
N GLY A 10 -39.75 -29.64 44.17
CA GLY A 10 -38.53 -28.96 43.71
C GLY A 10 -38.09 -27.88 44.66
N LYS A 11 -36.90 -27.96 45.23
CA LYS A 11 -36.26 -26.89 45.97
C LYS A 11 -36.04 -25.68 45.05
N ILE A 12 -36.99 -24.72 45.09
CA ILE A 12 -36.85 -23.48 44.31
C ILE A 12 -35.74 -22.64 44.94
N VAL A 13 -34.61 -22.54 44.26
CA VAL A 13 -33.50 -21.65 44.64
C VAL A 13 -33.67 -20.34 43.85
N PRO A 14 -33.85 -19.20 44.50
CA PRO A 14 -33.90 -17.90 43.80
C PRO A 14 -32.52 -17.59 43.21
N VAL A 15 -32.44 -17.46 41.88
CA VAL A 15 -31.24 -17.09 41.16
C VAL A 15 -31.45 -15.68 40.64
N ASN A 16 -30.52 -14.77 40.95
CA ASN A 16 -30.51 -13.42 40.38
C ASN A 16 -30.09 -13.48 38.95
N ILE A 17 -30.93 -13.07 38.03
CA ILE A 17 -30.68 -13.09 36.58
C ILE A 17 -29.39 -12.34 36.23
N ARG A 18 -29.05 -11.30 36.93
CA ARG A 18 -27.81 -10.53 36.69
C ARG A 18 -26.58 -11.37 37.03
N ASP A 19 -26.60 -12.13 38.10
CA ASP A 19 -25.45 -12.93 38.53
C ASP A 19 -25.30 -14.17 37.65
N GLU A 20 -26.43 -14.77 37.26
CA GLU A 20 -26.45 -15.89 36.33
C GLU A 20 -25.98 -15.49 34.96
N MET A 21 -26.47 -14.40 34.40
CA MET A 21 -26.00 -13.85 33.12
C MET A 21 -24.50 -13.52 33.16
N LYS A 22 -24.01 -12.90 34.23
CA LYS A 22 -22.59 -12.58 34.39
C LYS A 22 -21.75 -13.85 34.44
N ARG A 23 -22.15 -14.87 35.19
CA ARG A 23 -21.44 -16.14 35.29
C ARG A 23 -21.42 -16.87 33.95
N SER A 24 -22.59 -17.07 33.34
CA SER A 24 -22.73 -17.76 32.05
C SER A 24 -21.96 -17.07 30.95
N TYR A 25 -21.92 -15.70 30.93
CA TYR A 25 -21.14 -14.94 29.95
C TYR A 25 -19.63 -15.12 30.16
N ILE A 26 -19.17 -15.11 31.43
CA ILE A 26 -17.75 -15.36 31.73
C ILE A 26 -17.35 -16.79 31.32
N ASP A 27 -18.17 -17.77 31.66
CA ASP A 27 -17.90 -19.18 31.31
C ASP A 27 -17.86 -19.38 29.79
N TYR A 28 -18.79 -18.76 29.04
CA TYR A 28 -18.78 -18.75 27.59
C TYR A 28 -17.54 -18.03 27.04
N ALA A 29 -17.21 -16.84 27.55
CA ALA A 29 -16.06 -16.08 27.11
C ALA A 29 -14.76 -16.86 27.32
N MET A 30 -14.59 -17.47 28.49
CA MET A 30 -13.42 -18.32 28.80
C MET A 30 -13.33 -19.54 27.88
N SER A 31 -14.46 -20.20 27.62
CA SER A 31 -14.50 -21.31 26.68
C SER A 31 -14.08 -20.92 25.25
N VAL A 32 -14.55 -19.76 24.78
CA VAL A 32 -14.17 -19.26 23.44
C VAL A 32 -12.71 -18.80 23.40
N ILE A 33 -12.23 -18.11 24.43
CA ILE A 33 -10.85 -17.59 24.50
C ILE A 33 -9.85 -18.74 24.55
N VAL A 34 -10.00 -19.65 25.51
CA VAL A 34 -9.00 -20.71 25.76
C VAL A 34 -9.26 -21.94 24.89
N GLY A 35 -10.51 -22.31 24.67
CA GLY A 35 -10.91 -23.57 24.01
C GLY A 35 -11.15 -23.46 22.50
N ARG A 36 -11.09 -22.27 21.88
CA ARG A 36 -11.50 -22.14 20.47
C ARG A 36 -10.66 -21.17 19.63
N ALA A 37 -10.57 -19.88 20.05
CA ALA A 37 -10.17 -18.80 19.15
C ALA A 37 -8.69 -18.50 19.19
N LEU A 38 -8.04 -18.58 20.36
CA LEU A 38 -6.64 -18.22 20.51
C LEU A 38 -5.72 -19.43 20.39
N PRO A 39 -4.53 -19.25 19.78
CA PRO A 39 -3.49 -20.29 19.74
C PRO A 39 -2.74 -20.37 21.06
N ASP A 40 -2.16 -21.51 21.36
CA ASP A 40 -1.13 -21.64 22.40
C ASP A 40 0.21 -21.17 21.85
N VAL A 41 0.95 -20.34 22.61
CA VAL A 41 2.22 -19.76 22.16
C VAL A 41 3.26 -20.84 21.89
N ARG A 42 3.20 -21.97 22.59
CA ARG A 42 4.19 -23.05 22.56
C ARG A 42 4.16 -23.83 21.25
N ASP A 43 2.97 -24.18 20.74
CA ASP A 43 2.82 -24.95 19.51
C ASP A 43 2.17 -24.19 18.35
N GLY A 44 1.69 -22.95 18.59
CA GLY A 44 1.08 -22.10 17.58
C GLY A 44 -0.30 -22.55 17.09
N LEU A 45 -0.91 -23.53 17.74
CA LEU A 45 -2.12 -24.17 17.28
C LEU A 45 -3.35 -23.78 18.11
N LYS A 46 -4.48 -23.64 17.42
CA LYS A 46 -5.79 -23.67 18.07
C LYS A 46 -6.16 -25.12 18.43
N PRO A 47 -7.04 -25.33 19.41
CA PRO A 47 -7.45 -26.68 19.80
C PRO A 47 -7.90 -27.55 18.63
N VAL A 48 -8.68 -27.02 17.68
CA VAL A 48 -9.15 -27.78 16.52
C VAL A 48 -8.00 -28.29 15.64
N HIS A 49 -6.98 -27.45 15.38
CA HIS A 49 -5.80 -27.83 14.58
C HIS A 49 -5.00 -28.93 15.28
N ARG A 50 -4.77 -28.77 16.58
CA ARG A 50 -4.05 -29.77 17.42
C ARG A 50 -4.75 -31.10 17.40
N ARG A 51 -6.08 -31.12 17.57
CA ARG A 51 -6.89 -32.34 17.53
C ARG A 51 -6.87 -33.02 16.18
N ILE A 52 -6.90 -32.27 15.08
CA ILE A 52 -6.79 -32.80 13.72
C ILE A 52 -5.45 -33.51 13.53
N LEU A 53 -4.34 -32.83 13.85
CA LEU A 53 -2.99 -33.39 13.66
C LEU A 53 -2.76 -34.62 14.57
N PHE A 54 -3.28 -34.60 15.81
CA PHE A 54 -3.20 -35.71 16.73
C PHE A 54 -4.01 -36.91 16.23
N ALA A 55 -5.24 -36.71 15.77
CA ALA A 55 -6.06 -37.76 15.17
C ALA A 55 -5.43 -38.35 13.90
N MET A 56 -4.80 -37.55 13.07
CA MET A 56 -4.06 -38.04 11.90
C MET A 56 -2.86 -38.89 12.31
N ASN A 57 -2.19 -38.57 13.41
CA ASN A 57 -1.10 -39.35 13.97
C ASN A 57 -1.58 -40.72 14.48
N GLU A 58 -2.67 -40.75 15.25
CA GLU A 58 -3.30 -42.03 15.70
C GLU A 58 -3.75 -42.90 14.53
N LEU A 59 -4.29 -42.30 13.47
CA LEU A 59 -4.66 -43.01 12.25
C LEU A 59 -3.42 -43.46 11.44
N GLY A 60 -2.22 -43.12 11.87
CA GLY A 60 -0.96 -43.44 11.21
C GLY A 60 -0.85 -42.88 9.80
N MET A 61 -1.32 -41.65 9.57
CA MET A 61 -1.34 -40.97 8.26
C MET A 61 -0.04 -40.20 7.99
N THR A 62 1.07 -40.90 8.10
CA THR A 62 2.41 -40.31 7.86
C THR A 62 2.63 -39.96 6.39
N PRO A 63 3.56 -39.06 6.05
CA PRO A 63 3.81 -38.60 4.67
C PRO A 63 4.21 -39.70 3.67
N ASP A 64 4.75 -40.81 4.18
CA ASP A 64 5.14 -41.98 3.39
C ASP A 64 3.98 -42.91 3.04
N LYS A 65 2.82 -42.73 3.70
CA LYS A 65 1.63 -43.59 3.51
C LYS A 65 0.66 -43.01 2.50
N PRO A 66 -0.22 -43.85 1.92
CA PRO A 66 -1.25 -43.39 1.00
C PRO A 66 -2.21 -42.37 1.64
N PHE A 67 -2.73 -41.46 0.81
CA PHE A 67 -3.80 -40.55 1.17
C PHE A 67 -5.06 -41.30 1.67
N LYS A 68 -5.78 -40.68 2.59
CA LYS A 68 -7.09 -41.17 3.07
C LYS A 68 -8.14 -40.05 2.90
N LYS A 69 -9.39 -40.43 2.69
CA LYS A 69 -10.51 -39.49 2.55
C LYS A 69 -10.58 -38.53 3.75
N CYS A 70 -10.76 -37.26 3.51
CA CYS A 70 -10.90 -36.24 4.56
C CYS A 70 -12.07 -36.53 5.49
N ALA A 71 -13.17 -37.11 4.97
CA ALA A 71 -14.30 -37.53 5.76
C ALA A 71 -13.94 -38.52 6.90
N ARG A 72 -12.89 -39.35 6.71
CA ARG A 72 -12.40 -40.26 7.76
C ARG A 72 -11.70 -39.51 8.88
N ILE A 73 -10.89 -38.48 8.52
CA ILE A 73 -10.20 -37.64 9.49
C ILE A 73 -11.21 -36.86 10.31
N VAL A 74 -12.14 -36.19 9.61
CA VAL A 74 -13.20 -35.38 10.25
C VAL A 74 -14.04 -36.23 11.19
N GLY A 75 -14.45 -37.45 10.76
CA GLY A 75 -15.21 -38.37 11.59
C GLY A 75 -14.46 -38.81 12.85
N GLU A 76 -13.15 -39.06 12.75
CA GLU A 76 -12.31 -39.43 13.90
C GLU A 76 -12.19 -38.29 14.91
N VAL A 77 -11.96 -37.07 14.40
CA VAL A 77 -11.85 -35.87 15.24
C VAL A 77 -13.15 -35.56 15.97
N LEU A 78 -14.29 -35.65 15.28
CA LEU A 78 -15.61 -35.42 15.86
C LEU A 78 -15.97 -36.45 16.91
N GLY A 79 -15.72 -37.72 16.60
CA GLY A 79 -16.09 -38.81 17.48
C GLY A 79 -15.26 -38.88 18.76
N LYS A 80 -14.01 -38.45 18.71
CA LYS A 80 -13.07 -38.62 19.84
C LYS A 80 -12.73 -37.34 20.59
N TYR A 81 -12.59 -36.17 19.90
CA TYR A 81 -11.93 -35.02 20.48
C TYR A 81 -12.68 -33.70 20.36
N HIS A 82 -13.49 -33.48 19.31
CA HIS A 82 -14.03 -32.17 19.00
C HIS A 82 -15.55 -32.21 18.74
N PRO A 83 -16.41 -32.05 19.80
CA PRO A 83 -17.87 -32.21 19.69
C PRO A 83 -18.53 -30.95 19.07
N HIS A 84 -18.15 -30.59 17.83
CA HIS A 84 -18.68 -29.44 17.09
C HIS A 84 -19.07 -29.86 15.66
N GLY A 85 -19.52 -28.90 14.83
CA GLY A 85 -19.91 -29.19 13.45
C GLY A 85 -18.79 -29.72 12.57
N ASP A 86 -19.10 -30.69 11.71
CA ASP A 86 -18.19 -31.30 10.75
C ASP A 86 -17.57 -30.29 9.77
N THR A 87 -18.34 -29.28 9.33
CA THR A 87 -17.89 -28.21 8.45
C THR A 87 -16.74 -27.43 9.06
N ALA A 88 -16.80 -27.08 10.35
CA ALA A 88 -15.75 -26.32 11.02
C ALA A 88 -14.44 -27.12 11.09
N VAL A 89 -14.50 -28.43 11.36
CA VAL A 89 -13.33 -29.32 11.38
C VAL A 89 -12.75 -29.47 9.97
N TYR A 90 -13.62 -29.64 8.97
CA TYR A 90 -13.18 -29.79 7.59
C TYR A 90 -12.53 -28.50 7.04
N GLU A 91 -13.12 -27.34 7.29
CA GLU A 91 -12.53 -26.05 6.89
C GLU A 91 -11.18 -25.79 7.56
N ALA A 92 -11.01 -26.19 8.83
CA ALA A 92 -9.72 -26.09 9.51
C ALA A 92 -8.67 -27.01 8.86
N LEU A 93 -9.06 -28.26 8.51
CA LEU A 93 -8.21 -29.19 7.78
C LEU A 93 -7.82 -28.64 6.40
N VAL A 94 -8.79 -28.09 5.67
CA VAL A 94 -8.58 -27.48 4.34
C VAL A 94 -7.57 -26.35 4.40
N ARG A 95 -7.70 -25.43 5.36
CA ARG A 95 -6.74 -24.30 5.51
C ARG A 95 -5.31 -24.76 5.75
N MET A 96 -5.11 -25.86 6.50
CA MET A 96 -3.77 -26.40 6.74
C MET A 96 -3.13 -27.03 5.49
N ALA A 97 -3.92 -27.28 4.42
CA ALA A 97 -3.49 -27.83 3.14
C ALA A 97 -3.44 -26.79 2.00
N GLN A 98 -3.86 -25.53 2.25
CA GLN A 98 -3.85 -24.46 1.24
C GLN A 98 -2.52 -23.72 1.25
N ASP A 99 -1.79 -23.73 0.14
CA ASP A 99 -0.47 -23.09 -0.05
C ASP A 99 -0.54 -21.56 -0.11
N PHE A 100 -1.72 -21.01 -0.44
CA PHE A 100 -1.99 -19.57 -0.42
C PHE A 100 -2.49 -19.04 0.93
N SER A 101 -2.84 -19.95 1.87
CA SER A 101 -3.32 -19.60 3.21
C SER A 101 -2.28 -19.87 4.30
N THR A 102 -1.47 -20.91 4.12
CA THR A 102 -0.51 -21.42 5.11
C THR A 102 0.89 -21.40 4.51
N ARG A 103 1.84 -20.74 5.19
CA ARG A 103 3.20 -20.58 4.66
C ARG A 103 3.99 -21.89 4.63
N TYR A 104 3.83 -22.74 5.67
CA TYR A 104 4.38 -24.09 5.76
C TYR A 104 3.25 -25.07 5.98
N LEU A 105 2.93 -25.83 4.95
CA LEU A 105 1.79 -26.74 4.96
C LEU A 105 1.95 -27.80 6.05
N MET A 106 0.90 -28.01 6.83
CA MET A 106 0.84 -29.05 7.84
C MET A 106 0.14 -30.31 7.32
N VAL A 107 -0.69 -30.16 6.31
CA VAL A 107 -1.46 -31.24 5.67
C VAL A 107 -1.13 -31.24 4.18
N ASP A 108 -0.85 -32.42 3.64
CA ASP A 108 -0.70 -32.68 2.21
C ASP A 108 -2.06 -33.12 1.68
N GLY A 109 -2.65 -32.29 0.79
CA GLY A 109 -3.98 -32.46 0.24
C GLY A 109 -3.96 -33.00 -1.18
N HIS A 110 -4.90 -33.90 -1.52
CA HIS A 110 -5.13 -34.41 -2.86
C HIS A 110 -6.58 -34.18 -3.29
N GLY A 111 -6.78 -33.44 -4.37
CA GLY A 111 -8.09 -33.00 -4.85
C GLY A 111 -8.22 -31.48 -4.85
N ASN A 112 -9.46 -30.99 -4.88
CA ASN A 112 -9.73 -29.55 -4.86
C ASN A 112 -9.89 -29.05 -3.41
N PHE A 113 -8.92 -28.29 -2.93
CA PHE A 113 -8.90 -27.63 -1.64
C PHE A 113 -9.21 -26.12 -1.71
N GLY A 114 -9.83 -25.67 -2.79
CA GLY A 114 -10.13 -24.26 -3.02
C GLY A 114 -9.04 -23.56 -3.81
N SER A 115 -9.26 -22.26 -4.09
CA SER A 115 -8.34 -21.42 -4.85
C SER A 115 -8.26 -20.00 -4.27
N VAL A 116 -7.30 -19.20 -4.78
CA VAL A 116 -7.16 -17.78 -4.45
C VAL A 116 -8.36 -16.96 -4.95
N ASP A 117 -9.16 -17.51 -5.86
CA ASP A 117 -10.41 -16.91 -6.35
C ASP A 117 -11.56 -16.99 -5.34
N GLY A 118 -11.33 -17.65 -4.21
CA GLY A 118 -12.32 -17.81 -3.16
C GLY A 118 -13.25 -19.00 -3.39
N ASP A 119 -12.93 -19.88 -4.33
CA ASP A 119 -13.63 -21.14 -4.49
C ASP A 119 -13.49 -21.98 -3.22
N GLY A 120 -14.58 -22.57 -2.79
CA GLY A 120 -14.60 -23.51 -1.67
C GLY A 120 -13.94 -24.83 -2.02
N ALA A 121 -13.43 -25.54 -1.01
CA ALA A 121 -12.99 -26.92 -1.19
C ALA A 121 -14.13 -27.84 -1.62
N ALA A 122 -13.82 -28.87 -2.40
CA ALA A 122 -14.77 -29.92 -2.71
C ALA A 122 -15.20 -30.64 -1.43
N ALA A 123 -16.40 -31.26 -1.43
CA ALA A 123 -16.90 -31.96 -0.26
C ALA A 123 -15.91 -33.04 0.24
N MET A 124 -15.79 -33.19 1.56
CA MET A 124 -14.80 -34.06 2.26
C MET A 124 -14.80 -35.53 1.82
N ARG A 125 -15.89 -35.99 1.15
CA ARG A 125 -15.97 -37.36 0.58
C ARG A 125 -15.15 -37.49 -0.71
N TYR A 126 -14.81 -36.41 -1.38
CA TYR A 126 -14.01 -36.39 -2.62
C TYR A 126 -12.53 -36.12 -2.35
N THR A 127 -12.22 -35.19 -1.43
CA THR A 127 -10.85 -34.82 -1.08
C THR A 127 -10.17 -35.90 -0.21
N GLU A 128 -8.85 -35.95 -0.36
CA GLU A 128 -8.00 -36.88 0.41
C GLU A 128 -6.86 -36.09 1.05
N ALA A 129 -6.37 -36.57 2.18
CA ALA A 129 -5.28 -35.91 2.90
C ALA A 129 -4.37 -36.90 3.60
N ARG A 130 -3.17 -36.45 3.93
CA ARG A 130 -2.18 -37.05 4.82
C ARG A 130 -1.36 -35.96 5.50
N MET A 131 -0.58 -36.29 6.51
CA MET A 131 0.32 -35.30 7.13
C MET A 131 1.40 -34.87 6.14
N HIS A 132 1.73 -33.59 6.16
CA HIS A 132 2.89 -33.07 5.45
C HIS A 132 4.19 -33.40 6.21
N LYS A 133 5.34 -33.36 5.54
CA LYS A 133 6.64 -33.75 6.13
C LYS A 133 6.99 -32.94 7.39
N ILE A 134 6.71 -31.64 7.42
CA ILE A 134 7.00 -30.77 8.57
C ILE A 134 6.19 -31.17 9.82
N THR A 135 5.01 -31.78 9.64
CA THR A 135 4.14 -32.21 10.75
C THR A 135 4.77 -33.35 11.55
N GLN A 136 5.69 -34.11 10.96
CA GLN A 136 6.44 -35.13 11.70
C GLN A 136 7.31 -34.51 12.79
N SER A 137 7.97 -33.36 12.53
CA SER A 137 8.74 -32.64 13.54
C SER A 137 7.86 -31.99 14.60
N MET A 138 6.59 -31.68 14.28
CA MET A 138 5.64 -31.16 15.28
C MET A 138 5.15 -32.22 16.27
N LEU A 139 5.09 -33.48 15.87
CA LEU A 139 4.58 -34.63 16.65
C LEU A 139 5.73 -35.52 17.17
N ALA A 140 6.98 -35.13 16.88
CA ALA A 140 8.15 -35.88 17.31
C ALA A 140 8.14 -36.08 18.84
N ASP A 141 8.46 -37.29 19.26
CA ASP A 141 8.58 -37.65 20.68
C ASP A 141 7.28 -37.52 21.52
N ILE A 142 6.08 -37.45 20.90
CA ILE A 142 4.78 -37.37 21.62
C ILE A 142 4.55 -38.57 22.51
N ASP A 143 5.02 -39.73 22.11
CA ASP A 143 4.92 -41.01 22.85
C ASP A 143 5.95 -41.14 24.00
N CYS A 144 6.79 -40.11 24.22
CA CYS A 144 7.85 -40.10 25.22
C CYS A 144 7.49 -39.28 26.47
N GLU A 145 6.23 -39.13 26.80
CA GLU A 145 5.74 -38.37 27.97
C GLU A 145 6.22 -36.91 27.98
N THR A 146 6.45 -36.33 26.81
CA THR A 146 7.06 -35.01 26.65
C THR A 146 6.09 -33.88 26.98
N VAL A 147 4.80 -34.07 26.83
CA VAL A 147 3.72 -33.10 27.07
C VAL A 147 2.65 -33.70 27.96
N ASP A 148 1.82 -32.85 28.54
CA ASP A 148 0.69 -33.30 29.36
C ASP A 148 -0.51 -33.65 28.47
N PHE A 149 -1.30 -34.61 28.93
CA PHE A 149 -2.55 -35.02 28.30
C PHE A 149 -3.71 -34.65 29.20
N ASP A 150 -4.68 -33.95 28.63
CA ASP A 150 -5.94 -33.62 29.28
C ASP A 150 -7.04 -34.64 28.86
N PRO A 151 -8.06 -34.92 29.68
CA PRO A 151 -9.20 -35.74 29.26
C PRO A 151 -9.96 -35.05 28.11
N ASN A 152 -10.44 -35.83 27.14
CA ASN A 152 -11.32 -35.34 26.08
C ASN A 152 -12.67 -34.90 26.64
N PHE A 153 -13.60 -34.45 25.78
CA PHE A 153 -14.87 -33.85 26.16
C PHE A 153 -15.80 -34.77 26.98
N ASP A 154 -15.68 -36.07 26.87
CA ASP A 154 -16.49 -37.08 27.61
C ASP A 154 -15.68 -37.86 28.67
N GLY A 155 -14.39 -37.56 28.78
CA GLY A 155 -13.49 -38.24 29.73
C GLY A 155 -13.10 -39.67 29.37
N SER A 156 -13.48 -40.15 28.20
CA SER A 156 -13.20 -41.55 27.77
C SER A 156 -11.79 -41.74 27.21
N LEU A 157 -11.22 -40.68 26.66
CA LEU A 157 -9.89 -40.65 26.04
C LEU A 157 -9.07 -39.47 26.55
N GLN A 158 -7.80 -39.45 26.17
CA GLN A 158 -6.91 -38.34 26.48
C GLN A 158 -6.44 -37.65 25.19
N GLU A 159 -6.30 -36.31 25.22
CA GLU A 159 -5.75 -35.51 24.14
C GLU A 159 -4.57 -34.69 24.64
N PRO A 160 -3.57 -34.41 23.80
CA PRO A 160 -2.42 -33.58 24.23
C PRO A 160 -2.85 -32.14 24.48
N SER A 161 -2.46 -31.60 25.63
CA SER A 161 -2.70 -30.18 25.97
C SER A 161 -1.96 -29.25 25.03
N VAL A 162 -0.79 -29.68 24.53
CA VAL A 162 0.09 -28.98 23.58
C VAL A 162 0.91 -30.01 22.82
N LEU A 163 1.33 -29.72 21.58
CA LEU A 163 2.23 -30.62 20.85
C LEU A 163 3.70 -30.33 21.19
N PRO A 164 4.59 -31.35 21.13
CA PRO A 164 6.02 -31.20 21.42
C PRO A 164 6.81 -30.65 20.22
N VAL A 165 6.26 -29.62 19.57
CA VAL A 165 6.77 -29.05 18.32
C VAL A 165 8.26 -28.71 18.40
N ARG A 166 9.02 -29.00 17.32
CA ARG A 166 10.44 -28.70 17.21
C ARG A 166 10.69 -27.29 16.62
N LEU A 167 9.70 -26.70 15.96
CA LEU A 167 9.73 -25.40 15.28
C LEU A 167 8.71 -24.42 15.88
N PRO A 168 8.98 -23.11 15.92
CA PRO A 168 8.07 -22.10 16.46
C PRO A 168 6.91 -21.81 15.50
N MET A 169 5.98 -22.74 15.40
CA MET A 169 4.91 -22.74 14.40
C MET A 169 3.98 -21.54 14.48
N LEU A 170 3.87 -20.88 15.65
CA LEU A 170 3.10 -19.65 15.82
C LEU A 170 3.60 -18.54 14.91
N LEU A 171 4.91 -18.38 14.79
CA LEU A 171 5.52 -17.39 13.93
C LEU A 171 5.63 -17.87 12.47
N LEU A 172 5.90 -19.15 12.26
CA LEU A 172 6.09 -19.70 10.91
C LEU A 172 4.81 -19.62 10.06
N ASN A 173 3.67 -20.00 10.61
CA ASN A 173 2.40 -19.99 9.89
C ASN A 173 1.50 -18.81 10.25
N GLY A 174 1.81 -18.13 11.34
CA GLY A 174 0.92 -17.10 11.84
C GLY A 174 -0.44 -17.67 12.25
N VAL A 175 -1.33 -16.80 12.71
CA VAL A 175 -2.71 -17.22 13.05
C VAL A 175 -3.59 -15.99 13.14
N SER A 176 -4.83 -16.10 12.71
CA SER A 176 -5.87 -15.09 12.96
C SER A 176 -7.03 -15.72 13.74
N GLY A 177 -7.63 -14.99 14.68
CA GLY A 177 -8.76 -15.47 15.47
C GLY A 177 -9.50 -14.35 16.17
N ILE A 178 -10.81 -14.52 16.28
CA ILE A 178 -11.70 -13.57 16.97
C ILE A 178 -12.29 -14.28 18.17
N ALA A 179 -11.99 -13.78 19.38
CA ALA A 179 -12.54 -14.24 20.64
C ALA A 179 -13.51 -13.20 21.23
N VAL A 180 -14.04 -13.47 22.40
CA VAL A 180 -14.90 -12.52 23.11
C VAL A 180 -14.04 -11.41 23.71
N GLY A 181 -14.24 -10.19 23.23
CA GLY A 181 -13.53 -8.98 23.74
C GLY A 181 -12.07 -8.86 23.29
N MET A 182 -11.54 -9.81 22.51
CA MET A 182 -10.16 -9.77 22.01
C MET A 182 -10.02 -10.53 20.67
N ALA A 183 -8.98 -10.19 19.92
CA ALA A 183 -8.66 -10.86 18.68
C ALA A 183 -7.15 -11.11 18.61
N THR A 184 -6.74 -12.08 17.82
CA THR A 184 -5.33 -12.31 17.47
C THR A 184 -5.16 -12.23 15.97
N ASN A 185 -4.03 -11.66 15.53
CA ASN A 185 -3.64 -11.64 14.12
C ASN A 185 -2.11 -11.59 14.03
N ILE A 186 -1.51 -12.75 13.90
CA ILE A 186 -0.06 -12.94 13.85
C ILE A 186 0.32 -13.30 12.43
N PRO A 187 1.21 -12.56 11.76
CA PRO A 187 1.64 -12.87 10.41
C PRO A 187 2.58 -14.07 10.36
N PRO A 188 2.65 -14.77 9.23
CA PRO A 188 3.64 -15.81 8.98
C PRO A 188 5.03 -15.20 8.71
N HIS A 189 6.09 -16.04 8.92
CA HIS A 189 7.49 -15.65 8.75
C HIS A 189 8.30 -16.74 8.05
N ASN A 190 9.46 -16.36 7.51
CA ASN A 190 10.39 -17.30 6.91
C ASN A 190 11.06 -18.19 7.95
N LEU A 191 11.13 -19.51 7.67
CA LEU A 191 11.68 -20.51 8.59
C LEU A 191 13.16 -20.28 8.88
N CYS A 192 13.95 -19.99 7.87
CA CYS A 192 15.38 -19.78 8.02
C CYS A 192 15.66 -18.58 8.94
N GLU A 193 14.92 -17.47 8.74
CA GLU A 193 15.07 -16.25 9.54
C GLU A 193 14.67 -16.48 11.01
N ILE A 194 13.56 -17.15 11.25
CA ILE A 194 13.07 -17.43 12.60
C ILE A 194 13.98 -18.41 13.33
N VAL A 195 14.50 -19.43 12.66
CA VAL A 195 15.46 -20.37 13.26
C VAL A 195 16.75 -19.66 13.61
N ASP A 196 17.33 -18.87 12.69
CA ASP A 196 18.55 -18.11 12.94
C ASP A 196 18.38 -17.12 14.10
N GLY A 197 17.24 -16.41 14.12
CA GLY A 197 16.88 -15.51 15.23
C GLY A 197 16.72 -16.24 16.56
N THR A 198 16.11 -17.44 16.55
CA THR A 198 15.95 -18.27 17.76
C THR A 198 17.31 -18.74 18.29
N ILE A 199 18.19 -19.19 17.42
CA ILE A 199 19.56 -19.61 17.79
C ILE A 199 20.34 -18.42 18.36
N ALA A 200 20.27 -17.26 17.71
CA ALA A 200 20.92 -16.04 18.21
C ALA A 200 20.39 -15.62 19.59
N LEU A 201 19.07 -15.76 19.83
CA LEU A 201 18.46 -15.49 21.13
C LEU A 201 18.94 -16.47 22.22
N ILE A 202 19.12 -17.76 21.89
CA ILE A 202 19.69 -18.75 22.80
C ILE A 202 21.13 -18.37 23.18
N ASP A 203 21.93 -17.83 22.23
CA ASP A 203 23.29 -17.40 22.46
C ASP A 203 23.39 -16.09 23.24
N ASN A 204 22.44 -15.18 23.02
CA ASN A 204 22.37 -13.89 23.69
C ASN A 204 20.94 -13.63 24.22
N PRO A 205 20.62 -14.08 25.44
CA PRO A 205 19.27 -13.90 26.04
C PRO A 205 18.85 -12.44 26.25
N ASN A 206 19.79 -11.48 26.23
CA ASN A 206 19.52 -10.06 26.44
C ASN A 206 19.40 -9.27 25.10
N MET A 207 19.21 -9.97 23.98
CA MET A 207 19.04 -9.37 22.67
C MET A 207 17.84 -8.44 22.63
N THR A 208 18.00 -7.28 21.99
CA THR A 208 16.89 -6.34 21.73
C THR A 208 16.13 -6.73 20.46
N VAL A 209 14.90 -6.22 20.30
CA VAL A 209 14.12 -6.42 19.05
C VAL A 209 14.88 -5.88 17.83
N THR A 210 15.61 -4.78 17.99
CA THR A 210 16.42 -4.21 16.91
C THR A 210 17.55 -5.15 16.47
N ASP A 211 18.19 -5.85 17.43
CA ASP A 211 19.22 -6.86 17.12
C ASP A 211 18.58 -8.09 16.46
N MET A 212 17.40 -8.51 16.94
CA MET A 212 16.64 -9.62 16.37
C MET A 212 16.27 -9.36 14.90
N MET A 213 15.98 -8.13 14.52
CA MET A 213 15.65 -7.76 13.13
C MET A 213 16.84 -7.89 12.15
N GLN A 214 18.05 -8.12 12.63
CA GLN A 214 19.17 -8.50 11.75
C GLN A 214 18.97 -9.91 11.17
N TYR A 215 18.29 -10.78 11.90
CA TYR A 215 17.95 -12.15 11.51
C TYR A 215 16.54 -12.24 10.94
N VAL A 216 15.55 -11.70 11.65
CA VAL A 216 14.11 -11.71 11.28
C VAL A 216 13.75 -10.36 10.68
N LYS A 217 13.84 -10.25 9.36
CA LYS A 217 13.64 -8.98 8.63
C LYS A 217 12.19 -8.48 8.69
N GLY A 218 11.23 -9.39 8.68
CA GLY A 218 9.79 -9.08 8.67
C GLY A 218 8.93 -10.29 8.35
N PRO A 219 7.60 -10.13 8.29
CA PRO A 219 6.70 -11.19 7.83
C PRO A 219 7.04 -11.71 6.44
N ASP A 220 6.69 -12.97 6.19
CA ASP A 220 6.87 -13.64 4.91
C ASP A 220 5.58 -14.38 4.54
N PHE A 221 4.80 -13.80 3.64
CA PHE A 221 3.47 -14.28 3.31
C PHE A 221 3.48 -15.37 2.25
N PRO A 222 2.55 -16.34 2.29
CA PRO A 222 2.48 -17.43 1.30
C PRO A 222 2.21 -16.93 -0.12
N THR A 223 1.49 -15.82 -0.29
CA THR A 223 1.18 -15.19 -1.57
C THR A 223 2.23 -14.18 -2.03
N ALA A 224 3.42 -14.18 -1.41
CA ALA A 224 4.50 -13.26 -1.68
C ALA A 224 4.11 -11.77 -1.49
N ALA A 225 4.09 -10.96 -2.55
CA ALA A 225 3.80 -9.53 -2.52
C ALA A 225 4.86 -8.70 -1.75
N ASN A 226 4.70 -7.38 -1.72
CA ASN A 226 5.62 -6.45 -1.08
C ASN A 226 5.08 -5.95 0.25
N ILE A 227 5.97 -5.72 1.22
CA ILE A 227 5.71 -4.93 2.43
C ILE A 227 6.37 -3.56 2.25
N ILE A 228 5.67 -2.48 2.54
CA ILE A 228 6.16 -1.11 2.43
C ILE A 228 6.42 -0.56 3.83
N GLY A 229 7.68 -0.15 4.08
CA GLY A 229 8.11 0.44 5.36
C GLY A 229 8.66 -0.58 6.36
N VAL A 230 9.86 -0.31 6.88
CA VAL A 230 10.54 -1.13 7.90
C VAL A 230 10.16 -0.68 9.32
N ASN A 231 9.88 0.61 9.50
CA ASN A 231 9.59 1.18 10.81
C ASN A 231 8.31 0.61 11.42
N ASP A 232 7.28 0.38 10.60
CA ASP A 232 6.01 -0.22 11.04
C ASP A 232 6.21 -1.66 11.52
N ILE A 233 7.09 -2.44 10.85
CA ILE A 233 7.46 -3.80 11.28
C ILE A 233 8.14 -3.75 12.63
N LYS A 234 9.12 -2.84 12.80
CA LYS A 234 9.85 -2.67 14.05
C LYS A 234 8.91 -2.36 15.21
N GLN A 235 8.02 -1.38 15.04
CA GLN A 235 7.04 -1.02 16.04
C GLN A 235 6.12 -2.20 16.41
N ALA A 236 5.68 -2.98 15.42
CA ALA A 236 4.84 -4.14 15.64
C ALA A 236 5.57 -5.24 16.43
N TYR A 237 6.84 -5.47 16.14
CA TYR A 237 7.66 -6.44 16.86
C TYR A 237 8.01 -6.02 18.28
N GLU A 238 8.20 -4.73 18.54
CA GLU A 238 8.47 -4.20 19.88
C GLU A 238 7.25 -4.24 20.81
N THR A 239 6.08 -3.93 20.27
CA THR A 239 4.85 -3.76 21.07
C THR A 239 3.87 -4.94 21.00
N GLY A 240 4.07 -5.84 20.04
CA GLY A 240 3.10 -6.88 19.70
C GLY A 240 1.85 -6.38 18.97
N ARG A 241 1.78 -5.06 18.66
CA ARG A 241 0.69 -4.41 17.92
C ARG A 241 1.23 -3.43 16.90
N GLY A 242 0.62 -3.40 15.72
CA GLY A 242 1.00 -2.49 14.66
C GLY A 242 0.16 -2.71 13.41
N SER A 243 0.50 -2.01 12.34
CA SER A 243 -0.12 -2.20 11.03
C SER A 243 0.94 -2.00 9.97
N ILE A 244 1.14 -2.98 9.11
CA ILE A 244 2.04 -2.90 7.97
C ILE A 244 1.25 -2.73 6.68
N LYS A 245 1.82 -2.03 5.71
CA LYS A 245 1.23 -1.83 4.40
C LYS A 245 1.76 -2.88 3.43
N MET A 246 0.86 -3.65 2.86
CA MET A 246 1.16 -4.64 1.83
C MET A 246 0.78 -4.10 0.46
N SER A 247 1.53 -4.45 -0.56
CA SER A 247 1.34 -4.00 -1.94
C SER A 247 1.55 -5.16 -2.91
N ALA A 248 0.68 -5.28 -3.89
CA ALA A 248 0.81 -6.23 -5.00
C ALA A 248 2.11 -6.00 -5.78
N VAL A 249 2.54 -7.00 -6.53
CA VAL A 249 3.60 -6.86 -7.53
C VAL A 249 2.96 -6.70 -8.90
N SER A 250 3.33 -5.64 -9.61
CA SER A 250 2.86 -5.42 -10.98
C SER A 250 3.97 -4.90 -11.88
N THR A 251 3.98 -5.36 -13.12
CA THR A 251 4.88 -4.95 -14.20
C THR A 251 4.09 -4.26 -15.30
N ILE A 252 4.75 -3.40 -16.05
CA ILE A 252 4.19 -2.81 -17.27
C ILE A 252 4.78 -3.57 -18.44
N GLU A 253 3.93 -4.20 -19.24
CA GLU A 253 4.33 -5.05 -20.36
C GLU A 253 3.71 -4.54 -21.66
N GLU A 254 4.40 -4.72 -22.77
CA GLU A 254 3.84 -4.51 -24.10
C GLU A 254 3.28 -5.83 -24.63
N ILE A 255 1.97 -5.86 -24.88
CA ILE A 255 1.31 -7.01 -25.48
C ILE A 255 1.43 -6.89 -27.01
N PRO A 256 2.03 -7.86 -27.70
CA PRO A 256 2.15 -7.82 -29.15
C PRO A 256 0.78 -7.77 -29.82
N GLY A 257 0.60 -6.81 -30.73
CA GLY A 257 -0.63 -6.73 -31.51
C GLY A 257 -0.72 -7.91 -32.49
N SER A 258 -1.92 -8.47 -32.67
CA SER A 258 -2.15 -9.44 -33.77
C SER A 258 -1.93 -8.78 -35.12
N ALA A 259 -1.47 -9.55 -36.12
CA ALA A 259 -1.02 -9.16 -37.46
C ALA A 259 -1.56 -7.80 -37.97
N GLY A 260 -0.70 -6.77 -38.01
CA GLY A 260 -1.02 -5.44 -38.55
C GLY A 260 -1.54 -4.41 -37.56
N ARG A 261 -1.62 -4.71 -36.26
CA ARG A 261 -1.96 -3.74 -35.20
C ARG A 261 -0.74 -3.48 -34.32
N GLN A 262 -0.49 -2.22 -33.98
CA GLN A 262 0.51 -1.85 -32.97
C GLN A 262 0.20 -2.52 -31.62
N GLY A 263 1.24 -2.94 -30.90
CA GLY A 263 1.15 -3.49 -29.55
C GLY A 263 0.38 -2.54 -28.61
N ARG A 264 -0.16 -3.11 -27.55
CA ARG A 264 -0.83 -2.38 -26.47
C ARG A 264 -0.02 -2.52 -25.20
N THR A 265 0.02 -1.48 -24.39
CA THR A 265 0.58 -1.53 -23.04
C THR A 265 -0.43 -2.13 -22.08
N ALA A 266 0.02 -3.01 -21.21
CA ALA A 266 -0.79 -3.58 -20.15
C ALA A 266 -0.06 -3.52 -18.82
N ILE A 267 -0.83 -3.41 -17.74
CA ILE A 267 -0.35 -3.63 -16.37
C ILE A 267 -0.65 -5.08 -16.03
N VAL A 268 0.39 -5.84 -15.72
CA VAL A 268 0.30 -7.25 -15.36
C VAL A 268 0.57 -7.40 -13.87
N VAL A 269 -0.39 -7.94 -13.12
CA VAL A 269 -0.25 -8.22 -11.70
C VAL A 269 0.08 -9.70 -11.52
N THR A 270 1.24 -9.98 -10.91
CA THR A 270 1.75 -11.34 -10.69
C THR A 270 1.59 -11.82 -9.25
N GLU A 271 1.48 -10.89 -8.30
CA GLU A 271 1.32 -11.20 -6.88
C GLU A 271 0.32 -10.25 -6.24
N ILE A 272 -0.53 -10.76 -5.36
CA ILE A 272 -1.52 -9.97 -4.62
C ILE A 272 -1.27 -10.07 -3.11
N PRO A 273 -1.68 -9.04 -2.32
CA PRO A 273 -1.54 -9.07 -0.88
C PRO A 273 -2.23 -10.27 -0.24
N TYR A 274 -1.66 -10.75 0.86
CA TYR A 274 -2.18 -11.90 1.60
C TYR A 274 -3.65 -11.71 2.02
N GLN A 275 -4.45 -12.76 1.89
CA GLN A 275 -5.90 -12.80 2.18
C GLN A 275 -6.78 -11.99 1.20
N VAL A 276 -6.25 -11.49 0.10
CA VAL A 276 -7.06 -10.87 -0.95
C VAL A 276 -7.66 -11.96 -1.85
N ASN A 277 -8.94 -11.85 -2.13
CA ASN A 277 -9.63 -12.69 -3.10
C ASN A 277 -9.42 -12.11 -4.51
N LYS A 278 -8.82 -12.91 -5.41
CA LYS A 278 -8.46 -12.47 -6.77
C LYS A 278 -9.68 -12.13 -7.62
N ALA A 279 -10.72 -12.97 -7.59
CA ALA A 279 -11.94 -12.74 -8.36
C ALA A 279 -12.68 -11.47 -7.91
N ALA A 280 -12.81 -11.27 -6.60
CA ALA A 280 -13.41 -10.06 -6.04
C ALA A 280 -12.58 -8.79 -6.35
N LEU A 281 -11.26 -8.89 -6.40
CA LEU A 281 -10.38 -7.80 -6.82
C LEU A 281 -10.60 -7.43 -8.28
N ILE A 282 -10.69 -8.42 -9.18
CA ILE A 282 -10.96 -8.22 -10.61
C ILE A 282 -12.33 -7.56 -10.81
N GLU A 283 -13.36 -8.06 -10.11
CA GLU A 283 -14.70 -7.49 -10.14
C GLU A 283 -14.72 -6.03 -9.67
N LYS A 284 -13.98 -5.71 -8.59
CA LYS A 284 -13.84 -4.35 -8.07
C LYS A 284 -13.15 -3.42 -9.06
N ILE A 285 -12.12 -3.87 -9.75
CA ILE A 285 -11.47 -3.10 -10.81
C ILE A 285 -12.48 -2.80 -11.93
N ALA A 286 -13.23 -3.81 -12.40
CA ALA A 286 -14.24 -3.64 -13.43
C ALA A 286 -15.37 -2.67 -13.03
N GLU A 287 -15.78 -2.69 -11.75
CA GLU A 287 -16.74 -1.73 -11.18
C GLU A 287 -16.19 -0.30 -11.27
N LEU A 288 -14.96 -0.06 -10.81
CA LEU A 288 -14.34 1.27 -10.82
C LEU A 288 -14.14 1.83 -12.24
N VAL A 289 -13.90 0.98 -13.22
CA VAL A 289 -13.84 1.35 -14.64
C VAL A 289 -15.23 1.75 -15.16
N ARG A 290 -16.27 0.96 -14.85
CA ARG A 290 -17.66 1.24 -15.24
C ARG A 290 -18.16 2.54 -14.62
N ASP A 291 -17.82 2.80 -13.38
CA ASP A 291 -18.17 4.02 -12.63
C ASP A 291 -17.30 5.23 -13.02
N LYS A 292 -16.37 5.07 -13.98
CA LYS A 292 -15.42 6.11 -14.44
C LYS A 292 -14.57 6.70 -13.32
N ARG A 293 -14.29 5.93 -12.28
CA ARG A 293 -13.36 6.31 -11.21
C ARG A 293 -11.91 6.03 -11.59
N ILE A 294 -11.70 5.03 -12.44
CA ILE A 294 -10.40 4.73 -13.06
C ILE A 294 -10.63 4.75 -14.57
N GLU A 295 -9.98 5.66 -15.25
CA GLU A 295 -9.99 5.78 -16.71
C GLU A 295 -8.72 5.18 -17.31
N GLY A 296 -8.72 4.97 -18.63
CA GLY A 296 -7.53 4.48 -19.34
C GLY A 296 -7.43 2.96 -19.46
N ILE A 297 -8.34 2.18 -18.90
CA ILE A 297 -8.39 0.72 -19.04
C ILE A 297 -9.28 0.37 -20.24
N SER A 298 -8.81 -0.55 -21.12
CA SER A 298 -9.54 -1.03 -22.28
C SER A 298 -10.10 -2.44 -22.09
N ASP A 299 -9.37 -3.33 -21.41
CA ASP A 299 -9.79 -4.70 -21.16
C ASP A 299 -9.16 -5.22 -19.85
N LEU A 300 -9.78 -6.24 -19.26
CA LEU A 300 -9.36 -6.85 -18.01
C LEU A 300 -9.55 -8.36 -18.12
N ARG A 301 -8.46 -9.12 -17.97
CA ARG A 301 -8.47 -10.58 -18.09
C ARG A 301 -7.70 -11.24 -16.96
N ASP A 302 -8.15 -12.40 -16.58
CA ASP A 302 -7.43 -13.32 -15.72
C ASP A 302 -6.78 -14.40 -16.62
N GLU A 303 -5.45 -14.40 -16.64
CA GLU A 303 -4.64 -15.37 -17.38
C GLU A 303 -3.85 -16.28 -16.43
N SER A 304 -4.29 -16.36 -15.15
CA SER A 304 -3.64 -17.22 -14.17
C SER A 304 -3.77 -18.70 -14.55
N ASP A 305 -2.67 -19.42 -14.43
CA ASP A 305 -2.58 -20.84 -14.73
C ASP A 305 -1.76 -21.61 -13.67
N ARG A 306 -1.23 -22.79 -14.03
CA ARG A 306 -0.40 -23.60 -13.13
C ARG A 306 0.98 -23.02 -12.88
N ASP A 307 1.46 -22.15 -13.78
CA ASP A 307 2.77 -21.52 -13.70
C ASP A 307 2.74 -20.27 -12.80
N GLY A 308 1.57 -19.72 -12.53
CA GLY A 308 1.41 -18.62 -11.60
C GLY A 308 0.18 -17.74 -11.81
N MET A 309 0.08 -16.73 -10.97
CA MET A 309 -0.96 -15.70 -11.05
C MET A 309 -0.60 -14.67 -12.12
N ARG A 310 -1.57 -14.33 -12.96
CA ARG A 310 -1.40 -13.33 -14.01
C ARG A 310 -2.72 -12.60 -14.29
N ILE A 311 -2.90 -11.40 -13.71
CA ILE A 311 -4.03 -10.52 -14.00
C ILE A 311 -3.56 -9.48 -15.00
N VAL A 312 -4.14 -9.46 -16.18
CA VAL A 312 -3.76 -8.57 -17.30
C VAL A 312 -4.78 -7.45 -17.42
N ILE A 313 -4.31 -6.21 -17.28
CA ILE A 313 -5.09 -4.99 -17.36
C ILE A 313 -4.61 -4.23 -18.59
N GLU A 314 -5.29 -4.38 -19.73
CA GLU A 314 -4.94 -3.68 -20.96
C GLU A 314 -5.32 -2.20 -20.90
N LEU A 315 -4.41 -1.35 -21.35
CA LEU A 315 -4.61 0.10 -21.35
C LEU A 315 -5.11 0.61 -22.70
N LYS A 316 -5.77 1.76 -22.68
CA LYS A 316 -6.07 2.53 -23.89
C LYS A 316 -4.78 3.17 -24.40
N ARG A 317 -4.71 3.51 -25.69
CA ARG A 317 -3.50 4.04 -26.34
C ARG A 317 -3.02 5.38 -25.75
N ASP A 318 -3.94 6.18 -25.26
CA ASP A 318 -3.74 7.51 -24.70
C ASP A 318 -3.52 7.50 -23.17
N ALA A 319 -3.63 6.33 -22.55
CA ALA A 319 -3.47 6.20 -21.11
C ALA A 319 -1.99 6.19 -20.70
N LYS A 320 -1.67 6.87 -19.59
CA LYS A 320 -0.35 6.80 -18.95
C LYS A 320 -0.32 5.63 -17.97
N PRO A 321 0.53 4.62 -18.18
CA PRO A 321 0.52 3.39 -17.38
C PRO A 321 0.73 3.63 -15.89
N GLU A 322 1.66 4.54 -15.52
CA GLU A 322 1.97 4.84 -14.12
C GLU A 322 0.76 5.43 -13.40
N VAL A 323 0.05 6.36 -14.04
CA VAL A 323 -1.13 7.00 -13.45
C VAL A 323 -2.24 5.99 -13.22
N VAL A 324 -2.49 5.12 -14.19
CA VAL A 324 -3.51 4.06 -14.04
C VAL A 324 -3.09 3.08 -12.94
N ARG A 325 -1.82 2.66 -12.91
CA ARG A 325 -1.27 1.81 -11.86
C ARG A 325 -1.46 2.44 -10.48
N ASN A 326 -1.07 3.68 -10.30
CA ASN A 326 -1.19 4.39 -9.02
C ASN A 326 -2.65 4.49 -8.57
N ASN A 327 -3.58 4.76 -9.48
CA ASN A 327 -5.01 4.77 -9.18
C ASN A 327 -5.54 3.38 -8.78
N LEU A 328 -5.09 2.32 -9.44
CA LEU A 328 -5.40 0.94 -9.06
C LEU A 328 -4.93 0.63 -7.63
N TYR A 329 -3.68 0.97 -7.29
CA TYR A 329 -3.13 0.76 -5.94
C TYR A 329 -3.87 1.57 -4.88
N LYS A 330 -4.34 2.78 -5.20
CA LYS A 330 -5.09 3.64 -4.27
C LYS A 330 -6.52 3.19 -4.02
N HIS A 331 -7.21 2.71 -5.05
CA HIS A 331 -8.66 2.48 -5.01
C HIS A 331 -9.07 1.02 -4.90
N THR A 332 -8.12 0.09 -4.91
CA THR A 332 -8.38 -1.36 -4.85
C THR A 332 -7.56 -2.05 -3.76
N GLN A 333 -7.81 -3.34 -3.56
CA GLN A 333 -7.05 -4.18 -2.63
C GLN A 333 -5.66 -4.60 -3.16
N LEU A 334 -5.15 -3.98 -4.24
CA LEU A 334 -3.73 -4.09 -4.61
C LEU A 334 -2.82 -3.47 -3.55
N THR A 335 -3.34 -2.59 -2.70
CA THR A 335 -2.71 -2.15 -1.46
C THR A 335 -3.65 -2.43 -0.29
N LEU A 336 -3.15 -3.14 0.70
CA LEU A 336 -3.91 -3.53 1.89
C LEU A 336 -3.06 -3.35 3.14
N SER A 337 -3.68 -2.95 4.25
CA SER A 337 -3.02 -2.90 5.56
C SER A 337 -3.26 -4.20 6.32
N PHE A 338 -2.18 -4.82 6.81
CA PHE A 338 -2.24 -5.98 7.69
C PHE A 338 -2.00 -5.54 9.14
N GLY A 339 -3.01 -5.71 9.98
CA GLY A 339 -2.91 -5.34 11.40
C GLY A 339 -2.26 -6.44 12.22
N PHE A 340 -1.20 -6.12 12.96
CA PHE A 340 -0.58 -7.01 13.96
C PHE A 340 -1.36 -7.00 15.26
N ASN A 341 -1.59 -8.17 15.82
CA ASN A 341 -2.03 -8.34 17.21
C ASN A 341 -1.51 -9.69 17.71
N MET A 342 -0.32 -9.68 18.30
CA MET A 342 0.39 -10.89 18.72
C MET A 342 -0.12 -11.39 20.07
N LEU A 343 -1.42 -11.68 20.14
CA LEU A 343 -2.11 -12.21 21.30
C LEU A 343 -2.16 -13.72 21.23
N ALA A 344 -1.60 -14.42 22.21
CA ALA A 344 -1.63 -15.88 22.30
C ALA A 344 -1.79 -16.33 23.76
N LEU A 345 -2.06 -17.63 23.96
CA LEU A 345 -2.17 -18.22 25.29
C LEU A 345 -0.79 -18.62 25.81
N ALA A 346 -0.37 -18.03 26.93
CA ALA A 346 0.79 -18.45 27.71
C ALA A 346 0.30 -19.03 29.05
N GLY A 347 0.49 -20.31 29.28
CA GLY A 347 0.00 -20.96 30.50
C GLY A 347 -1.54 -20.87 30.71
N LYS A 348 -2.31 -21.00 29.63
CA LYS A 348 -3.77 -20.88 29.58
C LYS A 348 -4.30 -19.43 29.84
N GLN A 349 -3.41 -18.40 29.83
CA GLN A 349 -3.79 -16.98 29.96
C GLN A 349 -3.51 -16.21 28.67
N PRO A 350 -4.44 -15.41 28.17
CA PRO A 350 -4.19 -14.57 27.00
C PRO A 350 -3.18 -13.46 27.33
N ARG A 351 -2.09 -13.40 26.59
CA ARG A 351 -1.04 -12.36 26.71
C ARG A 351 -0.75 -11.75 25.36
N LEU A 352 -0.64 -10.43 25.34
CA LEU A 352 -0.03 -9.72 24.22
C LEU A 352 1.49 -9.82 24.39
N MET A 353 2.19 -10.29 23.38
CA MET A 353 3.61 -10.58 23.44
C MET A 353 4.35 -9.86 22.30
N ASN A 354 5.57 -9.47 22.54
CA ASN A 354 6.49 -9.02 21.51
C ASN A 354 7.17 -10.22 20.83
N LEU A 355 7.98 -9.98 19.79
CA LEU A 355 8.66 -11.06 19.05
C LEU A 355 9.56 -11.91 19.94
N ILE A 356 10.32 -11.26 20.82
CA ILE A 356 11.26 -11.93 21.74
C ILE A 356 10.51 -12.75 22.79
N ASP A 357 9.40 -12.24 23.32
CA ASP A 357 8.56 -12.97 24.29
C ASP A 357 8.06 -14.29 23.70
N VAL A 358 7.56 -14.26 22.44
CA VAL A 358 7.08 -15.46 21.75
C VAL A 358 8.19 -16.49 21.58
N LEU A 359 9.38 -16.08 21.18
CA LEU A 359 10.53 -16.96 21.01
C LEU A 359 11.00 -17.53 22.35
N ASN A 360 11.01 -16.75 23.42
CA ASN A 360 11.37 -17.22 24.76
C ASN A 360 10.40 -18.28 25.28
N GLU A 361 9.08 -18.09 25.13
CA GLU A 361 8.06 -19.09 25.50
C GLU A 361 8.25 -20.39 24.70
N PHE A 362 8.60 -20.30 23.41
CA PHE A 362 8.94 -21.44 22.60
C PHE A 362 10.21 -22.15 23.11
N ILE A 363 11.30 -21.42 23.40
CA ILE A 363 12.55 -21.99 23.92
C ILE A 363 12.29 -22.72 25.24
N GLU A 364 11.57 -22.12 26.18
CA GLU A 364 11.23 -22.78 27.47
C GLU A 364 10.38 -24.05 27.28
N HIS A 365 9.44 -23.99 26.32
CA HIS A 365 8.69 -25.20 25.93
C HIS A 365 9.62 -26.29 25.41
N ARG A 366 10.57 -25.98 24.53
CA ARG A 366 11.55 -26.93 24.03
C ARG A 366 12.44 -27.49 25.13
N VAL A 367 12.91 -26.64 26.06
CA VAL A 367 13.67 -27.09 27.23
C VAL A 367 12.87 -28.12 28.04
N SER A 368 11.57 -27.85 28.29
CA SER A 368 10.70 -28.79 28.99
C SER A 368 10.54 -30.12 28.22
N VAL A 369 10.29 -30.06 26.92
CA VAL A 369 10.13 -31.25 26.06
C VAL A 369 11.38 -32.12 26.07
N ILE A 370 12.56 -31.55 25.87
CA ILE A 370 13.84 -32.30 25.85
C ILE A 370 14.15 -32.85 27.23
N THR A 371 13.94 -32.09 28.29
CA THR A 371 14.13 -32.58 29.66
C THR A 371 13.25 -33.78 29.95
N ARG A 372 11.95 -33.71 29.65
CA ARG A 372 11.00 -34.80 29.85
C ARG A 372 11.34 -36.02 28.98
N ARG A 373 11.70 -35.82 27.71
CA ARG A 373 12.19 -36.84 26.79
C ARG A 373 13.42 -37.57 27.36
N THR A 374 14.37 -36.79 27.83
CA THR A 374 15.60 -37.34 28.42
C THR A 374 15.31 -38.15 29.69
N ILE A 375 14.40 -37.64 30.54
CA ILE A 375 13.95 -38.41 31.72
C ILE A 375 13.30 -39.75 31.33
N PHE A 376 12.46 -39.73 30.30
CA PHE A 376 11.80 -40.93 29.80
C PHE A 376 12.82 -41.98 29.29
N PHE A 377 13.76 -41.52 28.46
CA PHE A 377 14.81 -42.43 27.96
C PHE A 377 15.75 -42.89 29.07
N LEU A 378 16.11 -42.02 30.01
CA LEU A 378 16.91 -42.37 31.16
C LEU A 378 16.23 -43.47 32.02
N LYS A 379 14.92 -43.31 32.30
CA LYS A 379 14.12 -44.32 33.03
C LYS A 379 14.11 -45.63 32.29
N LYS A 380 13.84 -45.63 30.98
CA LYS A 380 13.85 -46.81 30.13
C LYS A 380 15.20 -47.48 30.05
N ALA A 381 16.30 -46.69 29.92
CA ALA A 381 17.67 -47.19 29.88
C ALA A 381 18.07 -47.80 31.24
N LYS A 382 17.75 -47.15 32.36
CA LYS A 382 18.00 -47.67 33.70
C LYS A 382 17.28 -48.98 33.96
N MET A 383 15.96 -49.07 33.58
CA MET A 383 15.20 -50.33 33.72
C MET A 383 15.81 -51.45 32.87
N ARG A 384 16.20 -51.17 31.62
CA ARG A 384 16.81 -52.15 30.76
C ARG A 384 18.20 -52.59 31.26
N ALA A 385 19.05 -51.62 31.65
CA ALA A 385 20.34 -51.92 32.22
C ALA A 385 20.26 -52.73 33.53
N HIS A 386 19.27 -52.41 34.34
CA HIS A 386 18.98 -53.17 35.58
C HIS A 386 18.66 -54.65 35.30
N ILE A 387 17.81 -54.93 34.29
CA ILE A 387 17.50 -56.31 33.83
C ILE A 387 18.76 -56.97 33.28
N LEU A 388 19.56 -56.28 32.43
CA LEU A 388 20.78 -56.86 31.86
C LEU A 388 21.82 -57.17 32.91
N LYS A 389 21.92 -56.34 33.96
CA LYS A 389 22.84 -56.56 35.10
C LYS A 389 22.49 -57.88 35.81
N GLY A 390 21.16 -58.13 36.01
CA GLY A 390 20.69 -59.42 36.57
C GLY A 390 21.04 -60.61 35.68
N LEU A 391 20.86 -60.45 34.35
CA LEU A 391 21.23 -61.50 33.38
C LEU A 391 22.72 -61.77 33.35
N LEU A 392 23.58 -60.74 33.46
CA LEU A 392 25.04 -60.93 33.55
C LEU A 392 25.47 -61.65 34.80
N ILE A 393 24.84 -61.38 35.97
CA ILE A 393 25.08 -62.11 37.22
C ILE A 393 24.71 -63.61 37.04
N ALA A 394 23.56 -63.84 36.41
CA ALA A 394 23.11 -65.24 36.17
C ALA A 394 24.02 -65.99 35.19
N LEU A 395 24.51 -65.33 34.14
CA LEU A 395 25.42 -65.89 33.15
C LEU A 395 26.82 -66.16 33.72
N GLY A 396 27.29 -65.36 34.70
CA GLY A 396 28.55 -65.56 35.43
C GLY A 396 28.52 -66.77 36.35
N SER A 397 27.32 -67.25 36.76
CA SER A 397 27.14 -68.41 37.63
C SER A 397 26.10 -69.38 37.04
N LEU A 398 26.21 -69.65 35.72
CA LEU A 398 25.20 -70.33 34.93
C LEU A 398 24.81 -71.72 35.48
N ASP A 399 25.81 -72.52 35.87
CA ASP A 399 25.59 -73.90 36.38
C ASP A 399 24.78 -73.89 37.68
N GLU A 400 25.08 -72.95 38.56
CA GLU A 400 24.31 -72.84 39.83
C GLU A 400 22.90 -72.30 39.61
N VAL A 401 22.67 -71.43 38.68
CA VAL A 401 21.34 -70.91 38.33
C VAL A 401 20.46 -72.07 37.74
N ILE A 402 21.03 -72.84 36.80
CA ILE A 402 20.36 -73.97 36.19
C ILE A 402 20.04 -75.05 37.24
N GLU A 403 20.97 -75.30 38.12
CA GLU A 403 20.75 -76.27 39.17
C GLU A 403 19.66 -75.90 40.17
N LEU A 404 19.62 -74.62 40.55
CA LEU A 404 18.58 -74.02 41.40
C LEU A 404 17.21 -74.14 40.76
N ILE A 405 17.11 -73.68 39.44
CA ILE A 405 15.83 -73.73 38.69
C ILE A 405 15.32 -75.19 38.57
N LYS A 406 16.21 -76.11 38.26
CA LYS A 406 15.84 -77.62 38.20
C LYS A 406 15.39 -78.19 39.51
N LYS A 407 15.95 -77.69 40.63
CA LYS A 407 15.57 -78.15 41.98
C LYS A 407 14.24 -77.56 42.48
N SER A 408 13.82 -76.47 41.98
CA SER A 408 12.59 -75.74 42.36
C SER A 408 11.36 -76.52 41.82
N LYS A 409 10.32 -76.60 42.60
CA LYS A 409 9.10 -77.27 42.20
C LYS A 409 8.10 -76.35 41.51
N THR A 410 8.24 -75.04 41.78
CA THR A 410 7.37 -74.00 41.20
C THR A 410 8.21 -72.82 40.72
N THR A 411 7.69 -71.97 39.79
CA THR A 411 8.33 -70.77 39.30
C THR A 411 8.52 -69.78 40.41
N ASP A 412 7.66 -69.66 41.38
CA ASP A 412 7.73 -68.80 42.54
C ASP A 412 8.88 -69.20 43.48
N GLU A 413 9.04 -70.55 43.72
CA GLU A 413 10.17 -71.05 44.50
C GLU A 413 11.51 -70.79 43.84
N ALA A 414 11.59 -70.98 42.53
CA ALA A 414 12.78 -70.61 41.75
C ALA A 414 13.08 -69.09 41.80
N ARG A 415 12.08 -68.24 41.73
CA ARG A 415 12.22 -66.77 41.85
C ARG A 415 12.77 -66.42 43.21
N VAL A 416 12.20 -66.87 44.30
CA VAL A 416 12.65 -66.61 45.67
C VAL A 416 14.07 -67.16 45.86
N GLY A 417 14.39 -68.34 45.34
CA GLY A 417 15.73 -68.91 45.38
C GLY A 417 16.77 -68.03 44.65
N LEU A 418 16.47 -67.51 43.46
CA LEU A 418 17.31 -66.60 42.70
C LEU A 418 17.53 -65.27 43.45
N MET A 419 16.45 -64.72 44.02
CA MET A 419 16.54 -63.50 44.83
C MET A 419 17.44 -63.62 46.03
N THR A 420 17.28 -64.75 46.81
CA THR A 420 18.01 -64.94 48.04
C THR A 420 19.48 -65.27 47.81
N ARG A 421 19.79 -66.10 46.78
CA ARG A 421 21.16 -66.59 46.54
C ARG A 421 22.05 -65.60 45.80
N PHE A 422 21.48 -64.89 44.82
CA PHE A 422 22.26 -63.99 43.95
C PHE A 422 22.00 -62.53 44.24
N GLY A 423 21.14 -62.15 45.20
CA GLY A 423 20.82 -60.76 45.54
C GLY A 423 20.05 -60.05 44.46
N LEU A 424 19.25 -60.78 43.67
CA LEU A 424 18.47 -60.24 42.57
C LEU A 424 17.11 -59.77 43.08
N ASP A 425 16.49 -58.81 42.34
CA ASP A 425 15.12 -58.41 42.61
C ASP A 425 14.07 -59.24 41.77
N ILE A 426 12.80 -58.92 41.93
CA ILE A 426 11.70 -59.61 41.28
C ILE A 426 11.81 -59.53 39.77
N ASP A 427 12.11 -58.34 39.23
CA ASP A 427 12.13 -58.08 37.78
C ASP A 427 13.32 -58.78 37.12
N GLN A 428 14.49 -58.76 37.76
CA GLN A 428 15.67 -59.48 37.33
C GLN A 428 15.45 -61.01 37.37
N SER A 429 14.86 -61.51 38.43
CA SER A 429 14.58 -62.93 38.58
C SER A 429 13.53 -63.43 37.55
N ASN A 430 12.51 -62.68 37.28
CA ASN A 430 11.52 -62.96 36.21
C ASN A 430 12.21 -63.01 34.85
N ALA A 431 13.08 -62.00 34.53
CA ALA A 431 13.78 -61.94 33.26
C ALA A 431 14.73 -63.13 33.04
N ILE A 432 15.32 -63.67 34.15
CA ILE A 432 16.16 -64.83 34.09
C ILE A 432 15.30 -66.10 33.85
N LEU A 433 14.11 -66.23 34.49
CA LEU A 433 13.21 -67.36 34.32
C LEU A 433 12.57 -67.33 32.91
N GLU A 434 12.37 -66.27 32.32
CA GLU A 434 11.85 -66.08 30.95
C GLU A 434 12.95 -66.19 29.88
N MET A 435 14.21 -66.30 30.24
CA MET A 435 15.34 -66.28 29.31
C MET A 435 15.31 -67.56 28.43
N GLN A 436 15.40 -67.31 27.13
CA GLN A 436 15.45 -68.41 26.15
C GLN A 436 16.84 -69.08 26.15
N LEU A 437 16.90 -70.39 26.05
CA LEU A 437 18.14 -71.18 26.03
C LEU A 437 19.16 -70.74 24.97
N ARG A 438 18.71 -70.16 23.84
CA ARG A 438 19.59 -69.65 22.80
C ARG A 438 20.48 -68.48 23.29
N ARG A 439 20.07 -67.75 24.31
CA ARG A 439 20.82 -66.63 24.90
C ARG A 439 21.98 -67.09 25.79
N LEU A 440 22.14 -68.36 26.02
CA LEU A 440 23.25 -68.95 26.78
C LEU A 440 24.53 -69.14 25.94
N THR A 441 24.46 -68.95 24.62
CA THR A 441 25.64 -69.08 23.74
C THR A 441 26.63 -67.93 23.97
N GLY A 442 27.92 -68.18 23.84
CA GLY A 442 28.98 -67.20 24.09
C GLY A 442 28.79 -65.92 23.29
N LEU A 443 28.37 -66.03 22.01
CA LEU A 443 28.11 -64.92 21.13
C LEU A 443 26.98 -63.98 21.62
N GLU A 444 25.91 -64.57 22.23
CA GLU A 444 24.81 -63.78 22.82
C GLU A 444 25.19 -63.20 24.20
N GLN A 445 26.08 -63.84 24.96
CA GLN A 445 26.63 -63.28 26.20
C GLN A 445 27.42 -61.99 25.87
N ASP A 446 28.28 -62.01 24.85
CA ASP A 446 29.03 -60.82 24.39
C ASP A 446 28.12 -59.68 23.94
N LYS A 447 27.01 -60.00 23.26
CA LYS A 447 25.99 -59.01 22.88
C LYS A 447 25.29 -58.37 24.09
N ILE A 448 24.96 -59.17 25.11
CA ILE A 448 24.31 -58.69 26.33
C ILE A 448 25.31 -57.76 27.10
N LYS A 449 26.58 -58.11 27.12
CA LYS A 449 27.61 -57.27 27.74
C LYS A 449 27.82 -55.97 27.00
N ALA A 450 27.91 -56.02 25.68
CA ALA A 450 28.01 -54.81 24.83
C ALA A 450 26.78 -53.92 24.95
N GLU A 451 25.54 -54.48 24.97
CA GLU A 451 24.29 -53.73 25.19
C GLU A 451 24.30 -53.05 26.58
N TYR A 452 24.79 -53.74 27.61
CA TYR A 452 24.90 -53.16 28.95
C TYR A 452 25.90 -51.98 29.02
N GLU A 453 27.04 -52.11 28.40
CA GLU A 453 28.08 -51.08 28.32
C GLU A 453 27.54 -49.83 27.56
N ASP A 454 26.92 -50.05 26.39
CA ASP A 454 26.28 -48.96 25.60
C ASP A 454 25.18 -48.25 26.42
N LEU A 455 24.33 -48.99 27.14
CA LEU A 455 23.33 -48.39 28.01
C LEU A 455 23.94 -47.61 29.19
N GLN A 456 25.04 -48.05 29.74
CA GLN A 456 25.76 -47.29 30.80
C GLN A 456 26.33 -45.96 30.29
N GLU A 457 26.85 -45.93 29.06
CA GLU A 457 27.30 -44.69 28.42
C GLU A 457 26.11 -43.76 28.18
N LYS A 458 24.97 -44.27 27.61
CA LYS A 458 23.76 -43.49 27.43
C LYS A 458 23.16 -42.94 28.73
N ILE A 459 23.19 -43.74 29.82
CA ILE A 459 22.74 -43.28 31.13
C ILE A 459 23.56 -42.13 31.61
N LYS A 460 24.92 -42.19 31.49
CA LYS A 460 25.83 -41.10 31.86
C LYS A 460 25.56 -39.84 31.00
N GLU A 461 25.35 -40.01 29.70
CA GLU A 461 25.00 -38.92 28.77
C GLU A 461 23.68 -38.25 29.17
N TYR A 462 22.62 -39.03 29.41
CA TYR A 462 21.32 -38.50 29.83
C TYR A 462 21.38 -37.76 31.17
N GLU A 463 22.14 -38.30 32.14
CA GLU A 463 22.37 -37.65 33.43
C GLU A 463 23.16 -36.34 33.27
N ALA A 464 24.13 -36.33 32.37
CA ALA A 464 24.89 -35.12 32.07
C ALA A 464 24.06 -34.04 31.35
N ILE A 465 23.11 -34.43 30.47
CA ILE A 465 22.17 -33.51 29.82
C ILE A 465 21.22 -32.89 30.86
N LEU A 466 20.69 -33.71 31.77
CA LEU A 466 19.77 -33.25 32.82
C LEU A 466 20.45 -32.32 33.86
N ALA A 467 21.74 -32.50 34.07
CA ALA A 467 22.52 -31.69 35.01
C ALA A 467 22.91 -30.30 34.48
N ASP A 468 22.90 -30.12 33.16
CA ASP A 468 23.39 -28.88 32.51
C ASP A 468 22.39 -28.35 31.49
N ARG A 469 21.74 -27.20 31.80
CA ARG A 469 20.83 -26.52 30.91
C ARG A 469 21.48 -26.14 29.56
N GLN A 470 22.79 -25.84 29.55
CA GLN A 470 23.48 -25.48 28.30
C GLN A 470 23.52 -26.67 27.33
N LYS A 471 23.64 -27.89 27.82
CA LYS A 471 23.57 -29.09 26.97
C LYS A 471 22.16 -29.24 26.33
N VAL A 472 21.11 -28.99 27.10
CA VAL A 472 19.73 -28.98 26.57
C VAL A 472 19.59 -27.92 25.48
N LEU A 473 20.07 -26.70 25.67
CA LEU A 473 20.03 -25.62 24.68
C LEU A 473 20.83 -26.00 23.42
N ASN A 474 21.98 -26.68 23.57
CA ASN A 474 22.74 -27.12 22.41
C ASN A 474 22.01 -28.20 21.59
N ILE A 475 21.23 -29.07 22.24
CA ILE A 475 20.36 -30.04 21.55
C ILE A 475 19.28 -29.29 20.77
N ILE A 476 18.64 -28.27 21.38
CA ILE A 476 17.64 -27.44 20.69
C ILE A 476 18.22 -26.80 19.43
N LYS A 477 19.43 -26.24 19.51
CA LYS A 477 20.09 -25.64 18.34
C LYS A 477 20.37 -26.67 17.24
N ALA A 478 20.86 -27.86 17.62
CA ALA A 478 21.12 -28.93 16.65
C ALA A 478 19.84 -29.37 15.93
N GLU A 479 18.73 -29.56 16.66
CA GLU A 479 17.44 -29.92 16.11
C GLU A 479 16.85 -28.82 15.21
N LEU A 480 16.99 -27.54 15.59
CA LEU A 480 16.58 -26.40 14.78
C LEU A 480 17.37 -26.30 13.47
N LEU A 481 18.69 -26.55 13.50
CA LEU A 481 19.52 -26.55 12.30
C LEU A 481 19.19 -27.72 11.37
N GLU A 482 18.91 -28.91 11.93
CA GLU A 482 18.44 -30.07 11.15
C GLU A 482 17.12 -29.77 10.43
N ASP A 483 16.16 -29.17 11.14
CA ASP A 483 14.86 -28.83 10.57
C ASP A 483 14.97 -27.66 9.58
N LYS A 484 15.90 -26.72 9.79
CA LYS A 484 16.23 -25.65 8.81
C LYS A 484 16.76 -26.22 7.51
N GLU A 485 17.66 -27.19 7.56
CA GLU A 485 18.22 -27.86 6.38
C GLU A 485 17.15 -28.65 5.61
N LYS A 486 16.21 -29.28 6.33
CA LYS A 486 15.14 -30.10 5.73
C LYS A 486 14.00 -29.29 5.09
N TYR A 487 13.61 -28.18 5.71
CA TYR A 487 12.37 -27.48 5.41
C TYR A 487 12.56 -26.00 5.05
N GLY A 488 13.78 -25.49 5.14
CA GLY A 488 14.10 -24.11 4.84
C GLY A 488 13.88 -23.79 3.36
N ASP A 489 13.35 -22.62 3.10
CA ASP A 489 13.15 -22.07 1.77
C ASP A 489 13.47 -20.56 1.75
N ASP A 490 13.54 -19.98 0.55
CA ASP A 490 13.79 -18.56 0.37
C ASP A 490 12.57 -17.71 0.77
N ARG A 491 12.86 -16.46 1.15
CA ARG A 491 11.82 -15.46 1.42
C ARG A 491 11.03 -15.18 0.15
N ARG A 492 9.70 -15.18 0.27
CA ARG A 492 8.77 -14.86 -0.82
C ARG A 492 8.43 -13.38 -0.86
N THR A 493 8.12 -12.78 0.29
CA THR A 493 7.69 -11.38 0.41
C THR A 493 8.89 -10.43 0.41
N GLN A 494 8.91 -9.43 -0.47
CA GLN A 494 9.93 -8.40 -0.48
C GLN A 494 9.57 -7.27 0.49
N ILE A 495 10.59 -6.68 1.12
CA ILE A 495 10.44 -5.54 2.02
C ILE A 495 11.05 -4.32 1.34
N LEU A 496 10.19 -3.37 0.97
CA LEU A 496 10.57 -2.13 0.33
C LEU A 496 10.72 -1.00 1.35
N PRO A 497 11.60 -0.01 1.10
CA PRO A 497 11.68 1.18 1.94
C PRO A 497 10.34 1.93 1.93
N GLU A 498 10.16 2.86 2.88
CA GLU A 498 8.97 3.70 2.90
C GLU A 498 8.80 4.43 1.56
N ALA A 499 7.69 4.18 0.88
CA ALA A 499 7.31 4.96 -0.28
C ALA A 499 6.73 6.30 0.21
N ASN A 500 7.11 7.42 -0.43
CA ASN A 500 6.41 8.68 -0.24
C ASN A 500 4.92 8.49 -0.51
N GLU A 501 4.06 9.12 0.29
CA GLU A 501 2.62 9.09 0.03
C GLU A 501 2.35 9.57 -1.40
N MET A 502 1.55 8.81 -2.16
CA MET A 502 1.14 9.21 -3.50
C MET A 502 0.43 10.56 -3.44
N THR A 503 0.97 11.54 -4.14
CA THR A 503 0.37 12.87 -4.25
C THR A 503 -0.81 12.85 -5.23
N ILE A 504 -1.63 13.88 -5.22
CA ILE A 504 -2.69 14.04 -6.23
C ILE A 504 -2.08 14.15 -7.64
N GLU A 505 -0.88 14.66 -7.74
CA GLU A 505 -0.12 14.77 -8.99
C GLU A 505 0.23 13.40 -9.57
N ASP A 506 0.64 12.43 -8.73
CA ASP A 506 0.93 11.05 -9.15
C ASP A 506 -0.29 10.29 -9.67
N LEU A 507 -1.49 10.77 -9.32
CA LEU A 507 -2.77 10.14 -9.64
C LEU A 507 -3.47 10.81 -10.83
N THR A 508 -2.98 11.96 -11.27
CA THR A 508 -3.61 12.78 -12.30
C THR A 508 -2.69 12.88 -13.52
N PRO A 509 -3.16 12.54 -14.73
CA PRO A 509 -2.34 12.66 -15.92
C PRO A 509 -2.02 14.13 -16.22
N ASN A 510 -0.76 14.46 -16.49
CA ASN A 510 -0.37 15.82 -16.87
C ASN A 510 -0.70 16.06 -18.36
N VAL A 511 -1.92 16.50 -18.64
CA VAL A 511 -2.44 16.76 -19.98
C VAL A 511 -2.75 18.26 -20.15
N PRO A 512 -2.69 18.80 -21.38
CA PRO A 512 -3.00 20.20 -21.62
C PRO A 512 -4.51 20.47 -21.52
N MET A 513 -4.85 21.50 -20.76
CA MET A 513 -6.24 21.90 -20.48
C MET A 513 -6.50 23.33 -20.92
N ALA A 514 -7.71 23.58 -21.40
CA ALA A 514 -8.23 24.93 -21.60
C ALA A 514 -8.99 25.37 -20.34
N VAL A 515 -8.57 26.47 -19.74
CA VAL A 515 -9.20 27.04 -18.55
C VAL A 515 -9.98 28.29 -18.96
N PHE A 516 -11.22 28.37 -18.51
CA PHE A 516 -12.13 29.50 -18.76
C PHE A 516 -12.56 30.11 -17.43
N MET A 517 -12.46 31.42 -17.31
CA MET A 517 -13.00 32.16 -16.18
C MET A 517 -13.91 33.30 -16.71
N THR A 518 -15.11 33.41 -16.13
CA THR A 518 -16.04 34.48 -16.50
C THR A 518 -15.79 35.76 -15.66
N LYS A 519 -16.31 36.89 -16.11
CA LYS A 519 -16.23 38.16 -15.34
C LYS A 519 -16.97 38.10 -14.00
N GLN A 520 -17.96 37.20 -13.86
CA GLN A 520 -18.64 36.95 -12.59
C GLN A 520 -17.89 35.94 -11.70
N GLY A 521 -16.71 35.45 -12.13
CA GLY A 521 -15.84 34.57 -11.35
C GLY A 521 -16.22 33.09 -11.42
N TYR A 522 -16.91 32.62 -12.45
CA TYR A 522 -17.09 31.19 -12.70
C TYR A 522 -15.89 30.64 -13.43
N ILE A 523 -15.33 29.53 -12.93
CA ILE A 523 -14.16 28.87 -13.50
C ILE A 523 -14.47 27.43 -13.87
N LYS A 524 -13.87 26.96 -14.97
CA LYS A 524 -13.88 25.56 -15.41
C LYS A 524 -12.65 25.24 -16.24
N ARG A 525 -12.30 23.95 -16.27
CA ARG A 525 -11.32 23.40 -17.21
C ARG A 525 -12.01 22.47 -18.22
N ILE A 526 -11.47 22.37 -19.42
CA ILE A 526 -11.95 21.48 -20.49
C ILE A 526 -10.71 20.90 -21.15
N SER A 527 -10.71 19.58 -21.43
CA SER A 527 -9.63 18.95 -22.18
C SER A 527 -9.53 19.52 -23.59
N LEU A 528 -8.32 19.81 -24.06
CA LEU A 528 -8.10 20.32 -25.42
C LEU A 528 -8.51 19.32 -26.50
N ASP A 529 -8.51 18.02 -26.22
CA ASP A 529 -8.97 16.96 -27.13
C ASP A 529 -10.45 17.09 -27.52
N THR A 530 -11.23 17.83 -26.71
CA THR A 530 -12.65 18.09 -26.98
C THR A 530 -12.84 19.14 -28.10
N PHE A 531 -11.76 19.82 -28.53
CA PHE A 531 -11.81 20.88 -29.54
C PHE A 531 -11.25 20.35 -30.87
N GLU A 532 -12.11 19.72 -31.71
CA GLU A 532 -11.74 19.29 -33.05
C GLU A 532 -11.35 20.46 -33.95
N ARG A 533 -10.30 20.29 -34.74
CA ARG A 533 -9.88 21.25 -35.80
C ARG A 533 -11.03 21.55 -36.74
N GLN A 534 -11.39 22.82 -36.93
CA GLN A 534 -12.36 23.24 -37.93
C GLN A 534 -11.65 23.99 -39.07
N ASN A 535 -11.99 23.67 -40.33
CA ASN A 535 -11.47 24.35 -41.50
C ASN A 535 -12.04 25.78 -41.60
N ARG A 536 -11.34 26.67 -42.31
CA ARG A 536 -11.72 28.08 -42.59
C ARG A 536 -13.15 28.15 -43.14
N ALA A 537 -13.92 29.14 -42.68
CA ALA A 537 -15.30 29.48 -43.14
C ALA A 537 -16.45 28.65 -42.51
N THR A 538 -16.26 28.01 -41.37
CA THR A 538 -17.39 27.41 -40.60
C THR A 538 -17.82 28.37 -39.47
N ARG A 539 -19.13 28.44 -39.19
CA ARG A 539 -19.67 29.13 -38.02
C ARG A 539 -19.12 28.45 -36.76
N GLY A 540 -18.35 29.20 -35.96
CA GLY A 540 -17.76 28.71 -34.70
C GLY A 540 -18.82 28.07 -33.79
N LYS A 541 -18.48 26.98 -33.13
CA LYS A 541 -19.32 26.36 -32.08
C LYS A 541 -19.18 27.18 -30.81
N GLY A 542 -20.30 27.61 -30.22
CA GLY A 542 -20.31 28.37 -28.96
C GLY A 542 -19.60 27.64 -27.84
N GLY A 543 -18.60 28.29 -27.22
CA GLY A 543 -17.78 27.69 -26.17
C GLY A 543 -18.38 27.68 -24.77
N ILE A 544 -19.35 28.54 -24.48
CA ILE A 544 -20.03 28.65 -23.18
C ILE A 544 -21.44 29.19 -23.38
N LYS A 545 -22.45 28.56 -22.72
CA LYS A 545 -23.71 29.22 -22.45
C LYS A 545 -23.57 30.03 -21.17
N THR A 546 -23.48 31.34 -21.32
CA THR A 546 -23.52 32.29 -20.19
C THR A 546 -24.99 32.72 -19.96
N LYS A 547 -25.29 33.17 -18.72
CA LYS A 547 -26.53 33.96 -18.51
C LYS A 547 -26.42 35.26 -19.32
N GLU A 548 -27.56 35.90 -19.64
CA GLU A 548 -27.64 37.07 -20.51
C GLU A 548 -26.69 38.21 -20.17
N ASP A 549 -26.08 38.25 -18.95
CA ASP A 549 -25.16 39.29 -18.45
C ASP A 549 -23.71 38.82 -18.06
N ASP A 550 -23.31 37.56 -18.37
CA ASP A 550 -21.98 37.05 -17.99
C ASP A 550 -21.10 36.76 -19.22
N VAL A 551 -19.90 37.28 -19.25
CA VAL A 551 -18.99 37.16 -20.40
C VAL A 551 -17.70 36.47 -19.95
N VAL A 552 -17.06 35.70 -20.84
CA VAL A 552 -15.70 35.14 -20.59
C VAL A 552 -14.74 36.28 -20.35
N GLY A 553 -14.16 36.32 -19.17
CA GLY A 553 -13.19 37.31 -18.75
C GLY A 553 -11.77 36.90 -19.09
N GLU A 554 -11.40 35.69 -18.73
CA GLU A 554 -10.05 35.15 -18.92
C GLU A 554 -10.13 33.77 -19.59
N PHE A 555 -9.19 33.51 -20.49
CA PHE A 555 -8.98 32.22 -21.15
C PHE A 555 -7.49 31.97 -21.28
N PHE A 556 -7.03 30.81 -20.86
CA PHE A 556 -5.65 30.38 -21.02
C PHE A 556 -5.53 28.87 -21.13
N THR A 557 -4.41 28.41 -21.65
CA THR A 557 -4.04 27.00 -21.66
C THR A 557 -2.95 26.74 -20.64
N ALA A 558 -3.06 25.62 -19.93
CA ALA A 558 -2.07 25.20 -18.94
C ALA A 558 -2.05 23.68 -18.83
N MET A 559 -0.95 23.11 -18.38
CA MET A 559 -0.88 21.69 -18.08
C MET A 559 -1.63 21.40 -16.78
N MET A 560 -2.11 20.17 -16.62
CA MET A 560 -2.91 19.74 -15.46
C MET A 560 -2.18 19.96 -14.12
N HIS A 561 -0.86 19.84 -14.09
CA HIS A 561 -0.03 20.03 -12.90
C HIS A 561 0.46 21.49 -12.72
N ASP A 562 0.23 22.38 -13.70
CA ASP A 562 0.66 23.77 -13.58
C ASP A 562 -0.05 24.47 -12.41
N LYS A 563 0.67 25.36 -11.73
CA LYS A 563 0.09 26.25 -10.72
C LYS A 563 -0.47 27.50 -11.39
N VAL A 564 -1.61 27.96 -10.89
CA VAL A 564 -2.26 29.20 -11.35
C VAL A 564 -2.34 30.16 -10.18
N LEU A 565 -1.80 31.35 -10.37
CA LEU A 565 -1.85 32.45 -9.42
C LEU A 565 -3.04 33.37 -9.73
N PHE A 566 -3.87 33.62 -8.72
CA PHE A 566 -5.05 34.50 -8.79
C PHE A 566 -4.79 35.73 -7.97
N PHE A 567 -4.75 36.88 -8.64
CA PHE A 567 -4.53 38.16 -8.02
C PHE A 567 -5.85 38.90 -7.84
N SER A 568 -6.09 39.43 -6.65
CA SER A 568 -7.30 40.17 -6.35
C SER A 568 -7.11 41.65 -6.46
N ASP A 569 -8.21 42.40 -6.60
CA ASP A 569 -8.28 43.85 -6.61
C ASP A 569 -7.74 44.48 -5.32
N LYS A 570 -7.71 43.73 -4.20
CA LYS A 570 -7.14 44.13 -2.92
C LYS A 570 -5.64 43.86 -2.81
N GLY A 571 -5.00 43.34 -3.86
CA GLY A 571 -3.57 43.04 -3.89
C GLY A 571 -3.13 41.77 -3.16
N THR A 572 -4.05 40.86 -2.92
CA THR A 572 -3.80 39.49 -2.41
C THR A 572 -3.62 38.53 -3.56
N VAL A 573 -2.76 37.51 -3.39
CA VAL A 573 -2.57 36.43 -4.35
C VAL A 573 -2.90 35.10 -3.73
N TYR A 574 -3.63 34.28 -4.45
CA TYR A 574 -3.99 32.90 -4.13
C TYR A 574 -3.37 31.96 -5.16
N SER A 575 -3.16 30.70 -4.81
CA SER A 575 -2.62 29.69 -5.72
C SER A 575 -3.47 28.42 -5.70
N LEU A 576 -3.75 27.88 -6.88
CA LEU A 576 -4.37 26.57 -7.10
C LEU A 576 -3.64 25.85 -8.22
N ASN A 577 -3.67 24.51 -8.20
CA ASN A 577 -3.23 23.73 -9.35
C ASN A 577 -4.39 23.56 -10.34
N VAL A 578 -4.09 23.36 -11.62
CA VAL A 578 -5.12 23.20 -12.66
C VAL A 578 -6.03 21.99 -12.38
N TYR A 579 -5.50 20.94 -11.77
CA TYR A 579 -6.30 19.77 -11.39
C TYR A 579 -7.37 20.06 -10.31
N ASP A 580 -7.24 21.14 -9.55
CA ASP A 580 -8.23 21.57 -8.54
C ASP A 580 -9.45 22.24 -9.19
N PHE A 581 -9.39 22.62 -10.48
CA PHE A 581 -10.51 23.28 -11.16
C PHE A 581 -11.58 22.24 -11.54
N PRO A 582 -12.86 22.64 -11.50
CA PRO A 582 -13.94 21.76 -11.93
C PRO A 582 -13.82 21.44 -13.42
N GLU A 583 -13.88 20.18 -13.75
CA GLU A 583 -14.00 19.72 -15.13
C GLU A 583 -15.42 20.00 -15.66
N GLY A 584 -15.50 20.54 -16.85
CA GLY A 584 -16.77 20.94 -17.42
C GLY A 584 -16.92 20.60 -18.88
N SER A 585 -18.15 20.34 -19.33
CA SER A 585 -18.46 20.31 -20.75
C SER A 585 -18.43 21.72 -21.36
N ARG A 586 -18.39 21.82 -22.70
CA ARG A 586 -18.48 23.12 -23.41
C ARG A 586 -19.68 23.95 -22.97
N GLN A 587 -20.79 23.31 -22.62
CA GLN A 587 -22.05 23.98 -22.27
C GLN A 587 -22.21 24.22 -20.76
N SER A 588 -21.35 23.66 -19.91
CA SER A 588 -21.43 23.85 -18.47
C SER A 588 -21.01 25.26 -18.06
N LYS A 589 -21.63 25.79 -17.00
CA LYS A 589 -21.34 27.12 -16.46
C LYS A 589 -20.02 27.18 -15.67
N GLY A 590 -19.52 26.06 -15.15
CA GLY A 590 -18.43 26.00 -14.18
C GLY A 590 -18.89 26.24 -12.73
N LEU A 591 -17.92 26.39 -11.82
CA LEU A 591 -18.17 26.70 -10.41
C LEU A 591 -17.70 28.12 -10.10
N PRO A 592 -18.38 28.83 -9.15
CA PRO A 592 -17.88 30.11 -8.65
C PRO A 592 -16.53 29.93 -7.98
N ILE A 593 -15.57 30.80 -8.31
CA ILE A 593 -14.21 30.74 -7.75
C ILE A 593 -14.19 30.91 -6.23
N VAL A 594 -15.16 31.60 -5.66
CA VAL A 594 -15.35 31.78 -4.21
C VAL A 594 -15.65 30.45 -3.48
N ASN A 595 -16.06 29.41 -4.18
CA ASN A 595 -16.25 28.07 -3.62
C ASN A 595 -14.95 27.27 -3.54
N ILE A 596 -13.92 27.72 -4.28
CA ILE A 596 -12.63 27.02 -4.40
C ILE A 596 -11.54 27.78 -3.64
N LEU A 597 -11.56 29.13 -3.76
CA LEU A 597 -10.63 30.03 -3.06
C LEU A 597 -11.31 30.71 -1.88
N PRO A 598 -10.64 30.87 -0.73
CA PRO A 598 -11.16 31.60 0.44
C PRO A 598 -11.07 33.12 0.23
N ILE A 599 -11.79 33.65 -0.75
CA ILE A 599 -11.84 35.06 -1.11
C ILE A 599 -12.74 35.81 -0.14
N GLU A 600 -12.33 37.03 0.28
CA GLU A 600 -13.15 37.84 1.18
C GLU A 600 -14.41 38.40 0.46
N GLN A 601 -15.42 38.70 1.23
CA GLN A 601 -16.67 39.27 0.68
C GLN A 601 -16.40 40.61 0.00
N GLY A 602 -16.76 40.74 -1.28
CA GLY A 602 -16.55 41.94 -2.08
C GLY A 602 -15.18 42.04 -2.77
N GLU A 603 -14.28 41.11 -2.55
CA GLU A 603 -13.01 40.97 -3.25
C GLU A 603 -13.21 40.31 -4.63
N LYS A 604 -12.50 40.80 -5.65
CA LYS A 604 -12.62 40.32 -7.04
C LYS A 604 -11.27 39.91 -7.57
N ILE A 605 -11.22 38.80 -8.30
CA ILE A 605 -10.03 38.43 -9.05
C ILE A 605 -9.91 39.31 -10.28
N THR A 606 -8.76 39.97 -10.44
CA THR A 606 -8.47 40.92 -11.52
C THR A 606 -7.42 40.41 -12.49
N ALA A 607 -6.56 39.50 -12.10
CA ALA A 607 -5.58 38.88 -12.99
C ALA A 607 -5.32 37.43 -12.63
N VAL A 608 -5.05 36.62 -13.64
CA VAL A 608 -4.76 35.18 -13.52
C VAL A 608 -3.48 34.91 -14.28
N VAL A 609 -2.53 34.26 -13.62
CA VAL A 609 -1.21 33.96 -14.17
C VAL A 609 -0.93 32.46 -14.04
N PRO A 610 -0.92 31.73 -15.15
CA PRO A 610 -0.44 30.33 -15.12
C PRO A 610 1.08 30.31 -14.98
N VAL A 611 1.60 29.46 -14.10
CA VAL A 611 3.03 29.33 -13.79
C VAL A 611 3.45 27.88 -14.00
N LYS A 612 4.39 27.69 -14.93
CA LYS A 612 4.98 26.36 -15.19
C LYS A 612 6.08 26.02 -14.18
N GLU A 613 6.95 27.00 -13.90
CA GLU A 613 8.10 26.85 -13.01
C GLU A 613 8.39 28.17 -12.29
N PHE A 614 8.75 28.09 -11.02
CA PHE A 614 9.15 29.25 -10.22
C PHE A 614 10.66 29.44 -10.35
N SER A 615 11.06 30.48 -11.09
CA SER A 615 12.46 30.81 -11.41
C SER A 615 12.81 32.20 -10.95
N HIS A 616 14.04 32.42 -10.50
CA HIS A 616 14.61 33.71 -10.15
C HIS A 616 14.74 34.64 -11.36
N ASP A 617 14.89 34.12 -12.58
CA ASP A 617 15.02 34.92 -13.80
C ASP A 617 13.69 35.46 -14.31
N THR A 618 12.58 34.98 -13.76
CA THR A 618 11.24 35.40 -14.15
C THR A 618 10.65 36.33 -13.08
N ASN A 619 10.06 37.44 -13.54
CA ASN A 619 9.50 38.47 -12.69
C ASN A 619 7.99 38.61 -12.92
N LEU A 620 7.28 39.01 -11.89
CA LEU A 620 5.92 39.50 -11.98
C LEU A 620 5.93 41.03 -11.98
N ILE A 621 5.30 41.61 -12.99
CA ILE A 621 5.08 43.05 -13.13
C ILE A 621 3.63 43.31 -12.74
N MET A 622 3.42 44.01 -11.66
CA MET A 622 2.10 44.34 -11.10
C MET A 622 1.82 45.83 -11.36
N LEU A 623 0.65 46.12 -11.91
CA LEU A 623 0.25 47.51 -12.24
C LEU A 623 -1.13 47.80 -11.65
N THR A 624 -1.23 48.90 -10.93
CA THR A 624 -2.48 49.36 -10.33
C THR A 624 -3.23 50.34 -11.24
N LYS A 625 -4.52 50.49 -10.98
CA LYS A 625 -5.39 51.43 -11.74
C LYS A 625 -4.93 52.89 -11.70
N LYS A 626 -4.33 53.32 -10.58
CA LYS A 626 -3.76 54.66 -10.42
C LYS A 626 -2.36 54.81 -11.02
N GLY A 627 -1.79 53.73 -11.61
CA GLY A 627 -0.53 53.76 -12.34
C GLY A 627 0.71 53.50 -11.49
N TYR A 628 0.58 52.88 -10.32
CA TYR A 628 1.73 52.34 -9.58
C TYR A 628 2.13 50.98 -10.14
N ILE A 629 3.44 50.83 -10.41
CA ILE A 629 4.02 49.63 -10.97
C ILE A 629 5.06 49.04 -10.03
N LYS A 630 5.10 47.72 -9.97
CA LYS A 630 6.03 46.99 -9.14
C LYS A 630 6.59 45.79 -9.88
N ARG A 631 7.86 45.49 -9.65
CA ARG A 631 8.54 44.27 -10.09
C ARG A 631 8.87 43.43 -8.86
N ILE A 632 8.63 42.12 -8.95
CA ILE A 632 8.98 41.13 -7.92
C ILE A 632 9.34 39.82 -8.61
N GLU A 633 10.33 39.10 -8.09
CA GLU A 633 10.74 37.79 -8.60
C GLU A 633 9.66 36.75 -8.32
N LEU A 634 9.43 35.84 -9.28
CA LEU A 634 8.33 34.87 -9.26
C LEU A 634 8.48 33.82 -8.14
N ASP A 635 9.71 33.49 -7.77
CA ASP A 635 10.02 32.54 -6.70
C ASP A 635 9.50 32.98 -5.32
N ASN A 636 9.30 34.28 -5.09
CA ASN A 636 8.65 34.78 -3.87
C ASN A 636 7.20 34.27 -3.68
N PHE A 637 6.63 33.67 -4.70
CA PHE A 637 5.27 33.11 -4.73
C PHE A 637 5.24 31.57 -4.82
N ALA A 638 6.37 30.88 -4.69
CA ALA A 638 6.44 29.42 -4.71
C ALA A 638 5.62 28.77 -3.58
N ASN A 639 5.59 29.42 -2.40
CA ASN A 639 4.91 28.93 -1.20
C ASN A 639 3.81 29.91 -0.76
N ILE A 640 2.62 29.75 -1.33
CA ILE A 640 1.43 30.53 -0.96
C ILE A 640 0.58 29.73 0.02
N ARG A 641 0.23 30.32 1.16
CA ARG A 641 -0.68 29.71 2.13
C ARG A 641 -2.10 29.65 1.54
N ARG A 642 -2.90 28.69 2.00
CA ARG A 642 -4.29 28.52 1.54
C ARG A 642 -5.11 29.82 1.63
N ASN A 643 -4.87 30.66 2.63
CA ASN A 643 -5.58 31.95 2.83
C ASN A 643 -5.01 33.09 1.98
N GLY A 644 -4.14 32.83 1.03
CA GLY A 644 -3.45 33.82 0.22
C GLY A 644 -2.33 34.54 0.97
N ILE A 645 -1.60 35.37 0.24
CA ILE A 645 -0.56 36.27 0.75
C ILE A 645 -0.66 37.63 0.06
N ILE A 646 -0.21 38.70 0.73
CA ILE A 646 -0.14 40.05 0.14
C ILE A 646 0.90 40.03 -0.98
N ALA A 647 0.48 40.42 -2.17
CA ALA A 647 1.34 40.59 -3.36
C ALA A 647 1.80 41.99 -3.56
N ILE A 648 0.97 42.99 -3.27
CA ILE A 648 1.27 44.41 -3.39
C ILE A 648 0.51 45.21 -2.32
N GLY A 649 1.17 46.29 -1.75
CA GLY A 649 0.47 47.23 -0.90
C GLY A 649 -0.27 48.25 -1.77
N LEU A 650 -1.54 48.52 -1.46
CA LEU A 650 -2.37 49.48 -2.22
C LEU A 650 -2.66 50.74 -1.39
N GLU A 651 -2.81 51.90 -2.06
CA GLU A 651 -3.40 53.10 -1.46
C GLU A 651 -4.92 53.01 -1.37
N GLU A 652 -5.50 53.76 -0.49
CA GLU A 652 -6.95 53.86 -0.37
C GLU A 652 -7.60 54.30 -1.72
N GLY A 653 -8.57 53.47 -2.16
CA GLY A 653 -9.24 53.70 -3.43
C GLY A 653 -8.43 53.35 -4.68
N ASP A 654 -7.30 52.62 -4.55
CA ASP A 654 -6.58 52.01 -5.67
C ASP A 654 -6.87 50.51 -5.75
N THR A 655 -6.68 49.92 -6.93
CA THR A 655 -6.89 48.51 -7.19
C THR A 655 -5.80 47.92 -8.05
N LEU A 656 -5.38 46.67 -7.76
CA LEU A 656 -4.48 45.91 -8.64
C LEU A 656 -5.27 45.36 -9.82
N ASN A 657 -4.90 45.72 -11.04
CA ASN A 657 -5.65 45.33 -12.23
C ASN A 657 -4.89 44.45 -13.22
N TRP A 658 -3.58 44.63 -13.33
CA TRP A 658 -2.77 43.92 -14.32
C TRP A 658 -1.56 43.30 -13.66
N VAL A 659 -1.34 42.03 -13.97
CA VAL A 659 -0.16 41.27 -13.54
C VAL A 659 0.34 40.47 -14.74
N ASN A 660 1.59 40.75 -15.13
CA ASN A 660 2.24 40.10 -16.26
C ASN A 660 3.53 39.44 -15.84
N VAL A 661 3.90 38.36 -16.55
CA VAL A 661 5.19 37.68 -16.39
C VAL A 661 6.21 38.31 -17.35
N ALA A 662 7.41 38.63 -16.86
CA ALA A 662 8.45 39.22 -17.66
C ALA A 662 9.85 38.74 -17.28
N LYS A 663 10.75 38.71 -18.24
CA LYS A 663 12.19 38.50 -18.04
C LYS A 663 12.91 39.84 -17.83
N ASN A 664 14.14 39.78 -17.36
CA ASN A 664 14.92 41.00 -17.05
C ASN A 664 15.18 41.91 -18.27
N ASN A 665 15.26 41.33 -19.46
CA ASN A 665 15.57 42.03 -20.71
C ASN A 665 14.33 42.48 -21.48
N ASP A 666 13.14 42.17 -20.99
CA ASP A 666 11.88 42.54 -21.62
C ASP A 666 11.56 44.01 -21.35
N GLU A 667 10.63 44.56 -22.12
CA GLU A 667 10.11 45.91 -21.95
C GLU A 667 8.64 45.89 -21.58
N ILE A 668 8.21 46.92 -20.87
CA ILE A 668 6.84 47.10 -20.40
C ILE A 668 6.16 48.13 -21.27
N LEU A 669 5.00 47.79 -21.78
CA LEU A 669 4.14 48.70 -22.51
C LEU A 669 2.86 48.96 -21.69
N ILE A 670 2.51 50.24 -21.51
CA ILE A 670 1.32 50.65 -20.75
C ILE A 670 0.50 51.62 -21.59
N GLY A 671 -0.82 51.40 -21.62
CA GLY A 671 -1.78 52.22 -22.34
C GLY A 671 -2.78 52.92 -21.44
N THR A 672 -3.23 54.15 -21.87
CA THR A 672 -4.24 54.90 -21.13
C THR A 672 -5.54 55.12 -21.94
N SER A 673 -6.63 55.36 -21.25
CA SER A 673 -7.96 55.57 -21.86
C SER A 673 -8.00 56.75 -22.82
N CYS A 674 -7.18 57.79 -22.61
CA CYS A 674 -7.04 58.93 -23.49
C CYS A 674 -6.07 58.71 -24.68
N GLY A 675 -5.70 57.43 -24.94
CA GLY A 675 -4.90 57.06 -26.12
C GLY A 675 -3.42 57.37 -26.04
N MET A 676 -2.83 57.47 -24.85
CA MET A 676 -1.40 57.56 -24.64
C MET A 676 -0.81 56.18 -24.38
N ALA A 677 0.43 55.96 -24.80
CA ALA A 677 1.19 54.73 -24.51
C ALA A 677 2.64 55.09 -24.11
N ILE A 678 3.18 54.37 -23.10
CA ILE A 678 4.58 54.47 -22.70
C ILE A 678 5.23 53.09 -22.77
N ARG A 679 6.49 53.04 -23.21
CA ARG A 679 7.32 51.85 -23.28
C ARG A 679 8.64 52.08 -22.56
N PHE A 680 9.05 51.16 -21.66
CA PHE A 680 10.32 51.25 -20.93
C PHE A 680 10.79 49.87 -20.51
N GLY A 681 12.08 49.73 -20.20
CA GLY A 681 12.66 48.42 -19.85
C GLY A 681 12.26 47.92 -18.46
N VAL A 682 12.08 46.62 -18.31
CA VAL A 682 11.84 45.95 -16.99
C VAL A 682 12.99 46.24 -16.03
N SER A 683 14.22 46.39 -16.53
CA SER A 683 15.42 46.73 -15.76
C SER A 683 15.36 48.09 -15.06
N GLU A 684 14.50 49.01 -15.49
CA GLU A 684 14.27 50.30 -14.80
C GLU A 684 13.50 50.14 -13.48
N LEU A 685 12.86 48.99 -13.27
CA LEU A 685 12.18 48.67 -12.03
C LEU A 685 13.10 47.85 -11.12
N ARG A 686 13.44 48.38 -9.95
CA ARG A 686 14.14 47.60 -8.93
C ARG A 686 13.19 46.52 -8.35
N PRO A 687 13.68 45.30 -8.11
CA PRO A 687 12.89 44.30 -7.40
C PRO A 687 12.45 44.82 -6.01
N LEU A 688 11.19 44.66 -5.67
CA LEU A 688 10.62 45.14 -4.42
C LEU A 688 9.99 43.97 -3.63
N GLY A 689 9.99 44.09 -2.31
CA GLY A 689 9.35 43.08 -1.44
C GLY A 689 7.82 43.06 -1.59
N ARG A 690 7.16 41.95 -1.20
CA ARG A 690 5.72 41.68 -1.40
C ARG A 690 4.80 42.78 -0.91
N SER A 691 5.05 43.38 0.26
CA SER A 691 4.20 44.42 0.86
C SER A 691 4.43 45.84 0.31
N ALA A 692 5.42 46.04 -0.57
CA ALA A 692 5.71 47.37 -1.15
C ALA A 692 4.62 47.79 -2.16
N ARG A 693 4.31 49.08 -2.20
CA ARG A 693 3.31 49.68 -3.09
C ARG A 693 3.75 49.75 -4.55
N GLY A 694 5.03 49.87 -4.80
CA GLY A 694 5.57 50.11 -6.13
C GLY A 694 5.91 51.59 -6.38
N VAL A 695 6.17 51.92 -7.62
CA VAL A 695 6.60 53.26 -8.08
C VAL A 695 5.72 53.76 -9.23
N ASN A 696 5.65 55.04 -9.50
CA ASN A 696 4.86 55.55 -10.61
C ASN A 696 5.36 55.03 -11.97
N SER A 697 4.46 54.47 -12.78
CA SER A 697 4.75 53.97 -14.13
C SER A 697 4.78 55.11 -15.18
N MET A 698 3.78 56.00 -15.15
CA MET A 698 3.66 57.15 -16.06
C MET A 698 2.87 58.27 -15.42
N LYS A 699 3.00 59.53 -15.99
CA LYS A 699 2.20 60.68 -15.60
C LYS A 699 0.84 60.61 -16.30
N LEU A 700 -0.24 60.40 -15.55
CA LEU A 700 -1.61 60.43 -16.06
C LEU A 700 -2.10 61.88 -16.17
N ARG A 701 -2.86 62.22 -17.24
CA ARG A 701 -3.59 63.45 -17.38
C ARG A 701 -4.82 63.47 -16.48
N GLN A 702 -5.38 64.62 -16.21
CA GLN A 702 -6.60 64.73 -15.42
C GLN A 702 -7.75 63.97 -16.11
N GLY A 703 -8.38 63.02 -15.40
CA GLY A 703 -9.45 62.17 -15.92
C GLY A 703 -8.98 61.03 -16.81
N ASP A 704 -7.67 60.80 -16.98
CA ASP A 704 -7.13 59.62 -17.67
C ASP A 704 -6.88 58.48 -16.70
N MET A 705 -6.95 57.21 -17.18
CA MET A 705 -6.70 56.01 -16.40
C MET A 705 -5.95 54.98 -17.22
N ILE A 706 -5.21 54.11 -16.54
CA ILE A 706 -4.60 52.95 -17.19
C ILE A 706 -5.71 52.02 -17.69
N ILE A 707 -5.53 51.47 -18.89
CA ILE A 707 -6.48 50.50 -19.50
C ILE A 707 -5.86 49.12 -19.74
N GLY A 708 -4.54 49.04 -19.76
CA GLY A 708 -3.84 47.80 -20.03
C GLY A 708 -2.33 47.92 -19.91
N SER A 709 -1.69 46.81 -19.74
CA SER A 709 -0.24 46.65 -19.76
C SER A 709 0.06 45.31 -20.45
N ASP A 710 1.15 45.36 -21.27
CA ASP A 710 1.64 44.17 -21.95
C ASP A 710 3.17 44.11 -21.84
N ILE A 711 3.77 42.94 -22.05
CA ILE A 711 5.20 42.71 -22.01
C ILE A 711 5.73 42.54 -23.44
N VAL A 712 6.75 43.26 -23.79
CA VAL A 712 7.47 43.13 -25.05
C VAL A 712 8.71 42.31 -24.84
N PRO A 713 8.78 41.07 -25.37
CA PRO A 713 10.03 40.30 -25.34
C PRO A 713 11.14 40.99 -26.11
N ALA A 714 12.41 40.87 -25.64
CA ALA A 714 13.55 41.64 -26.15
C ALA A 714 13.81 41.44 -27.65
N ASP A 715 13.51 40.28 -28.22
CA ASP A 715 13.83 39.90 -29.61
C ASP A 715 12.59 39.68 -30.48
N TYR A 716 11.46 40.29 -30.11
CA TYR A 716 10.18 40.02 -30.77
C TYR A 716 9.79 41.18 -31.76
N ASP A 717 9.82 40.87 -33.07
CA ASP A 717 9.29 41.79 -34.10
C ASP A 717 7.76 41.65 -34.18
N ALA A 718 7.05 42.54 -33.47
CA ALA A 718 5.62 42.51 -33.33
C ALA A 718 5.01 43.90 -33.68
N ASP A 719 3.71 43.85 -33.90
CA ASP A 719 2.90 45.06 -34.02
C ASP A 719 2.13 45.33 -32.72
N LEU A 720 1.90 46.59 -32.44
CA LEU A 720 0.99 47.00 -31.39
C LEU A 720 -0.41 47.15 -31.96
N LEU A 721 -1.33 46.31 -31.50
CA LEU A 721 -2.75 46.41 -31.76
C LEU A 721 -3.36 47.42 -30.81
N VAL A 722 -4.09 48.37 -31.38
CA VAL A 722 -4.80 49.44 -30.68
C VAL A 722 -6.28 49.35 -31.06
N VAL A 723 -7.18 49.21 -30.08
CA VAL A 723 -8.63 49.12 -30.32
C VAL A 723 -9.41 50.13 -29.47
N THR A 724 -10.37 50.81 -30.08
CA THR A 724 -11.23 51.82 -29.43
C THR A 724 -12.62 51.29 -29.10
N SER A 725 -13.32 51.93 -28.17
CA SER A 725 -14.64 51.59 -27.72
C SER A 725 -15.71 51.58 -28.83
N ASP A 726 -15.51 52.35 -29.88
CA ASP A 726 -16.39 52.50 -31.04
C ASP A 726 -16.06 51.50 -32.19
N GLY A 727 -15.24 50.50 -31.91
CA GLY A 727 -14.97 49.36 -32.81
C GLY A 727 -13.97 49.67 -33.91
N PHE A 728 -13.14 50.74 -33.78
CA PHE A 728 -12.02 51.00 -34.65
C PHE A 728 -10.74 50.39 -34.07
N GLY A 729 -9.90 49.84 -34.94
CA GLY A 729 -8.62 49.28 -34.57
C GLY A 729 -7.59 49.39 -35.67
N LYS A 730 -6.34 49.29 -35.28
CA LYS A 730 -5.16 49.27 -36.17
C LYS A 730 -4.02 48.51 -35.56
N ARG A 731 -3.12 48.06 -36.40
CA ARG A 731 -1.77 47.64 -35.99
C ARG A 731 -0.79 48.76 -36.27
N SER A 732 0.18 48.98 -35.42
CA SER A 732 1.29 49.92 -35.64
C SER A 732 2.59 49.22 -35.30
N LYS A 733 3.66 49.50 -36.05
CA LYS A 733 4.97 48.93 -35.72
C LYS A 733 5.40 49.36 -34.33
N LEU A 734 5.86 48.38 -33.55
CA LEU A 734 6.33 48.62 -32.20
C LEU A 734 7.53 49.64 -32.19
N SER A 735 8.34 49.68 -33.25
CA SER A 735 9.44 50.64 -33.42
C SER A 735 8.99 52.11 -33.45
N GLU A 736 7.72 52.41 -33.79
CA GLU A 736 7.18 53.77 -33.71
C GLU A 736 6.95 54.25 -32.27
N PHE A 737 6.95 53.33 -31.30
CA PHE A 737 6.85 53.60 -29.87
C PHE A 737 8.24 53.49 -29.23
N ARG A 738 9.06 54.55 -29.36
CA ARG A 738 10.38 54.56 -28.78
C ARG A 738 10.35 54.33 -27.28
N ALA A 739 11.33 53.61 -26.76
CA ALA A 739 11.52 53.47 -25.33
C ALA A 739 11.73 54.84 -24.66
N GLN A 740 11.14 55.03 -23.49
CA GLN A 740 11.19 56.24 -22.68
C GLN A 740 11.56 55.87 -21.26
N ASN A 741 12.03 56.82 -20.49
CA ASN A 741 12.22 56.57 -19.06
C ASN A 741 10.86 56.47 -18.36
N ARG A 742 10.76 55.59 -17.37
CA ARG A 742 9.60 55.46 -16.49
C ARG A 742 9.16 56.81 -15.90
N GLY A 743 7.85 57.01 -15.73
CA GLY A 743 7.29 58.26 -15.19
C GLY A 743 7.09 59.39 -16.23
N GLY A 744 7.29 59.10 -17.53
CA GLY A 744 6.99 59.97 -18.63
C GLY A 744 5.49 60.15 -18.90
N ILE A 745 5.13 61.07 -19.83
CA ILE A 745 3.73 61.28 -20.27
C ILE A 745 3.32 60.25 -21.33
N GLY A 746 4.28 59.58 -21.98
CA GLY A 746 4.05 58.63 -23.07
C GLY A 746 3.89 59.32 -24.44
N LEU A 747 3.53 58.50 -25.45
CA LEU A 747 3.33 58.90 -26.84
C LEU A 747 1.86 58.70 -27.22
N ILE A 748 1.33 59.51 -28.16
CA ILE A 748 -0.03 59.32 -28.69
C ILE A 748 -0.06 57.98 -29.44
N ALA A 749 -0.92 57.03 -29.02
CA ALA A 749 -1.10 55.72 -29.66
C ALA A 749 -2.19 55.77 -30.74
N THR A 750 -3.22 56.56 -30.57
CA THR A 750 -4.33 56.68 -31.52
C THR A 750 -4.95 58.10 -31.47
N LYS A 751 -5.58 58.51 -32.57
CA LYS A 751 -6.52 59.66 -32.61
C LYS A 751 -7.92 59.12 -32.63
N PHE A 752 -8.77 59.60 -31.75
CA PHE A 752 -10.16 59.20 -31.66
C PHE A 752 -11.03 59.85 -32.77
N LYS A 753 -12.06 59.12 -33.20
CA LYS A 753 -13.02 59.61 -34.18
C LYS A 753 -14.02 60.57 -33.55
N THR A 754 -14.42 60.33 -32.34
CA THR A 754 -15.34 61.17 -31.56
C THR A 754 -14.71 61.55 -30.21
N ALA A 755 -15.22 62.62 -29.58
CA ALA A 755 -14.75 63.04 -28.25
C ALA A 755 -15.14 62.05 -27.15
N GLN A 756 -16.09 61.12 -27.40
CA GLN A 756 -16.54 60.11 -26.45
C GLN A 756 -15.78 58.81 -26.58
N SER A 757 -15.09 58.56 -27.70
CA SER A 757 -14.29 57.36 -27.92
C SER A 757 -13.16 57.26 -26.87
N ARG A 758 -12.90 56.07 -26.43
CA ARG A 758 -11.82 55.72 -25.47
C ARG A 758 -11.02 54.57 -26.03
N LEU A 759 -9.75 54.48 -25.64
CA LEU A 759 -8.94 53.30 -25.88
C LEU A 759 -9.39 52.20 -24.93
N VAL A 760 -9.62 50.98 -25.46
CA VAL A 760 -10.12 49.85 -24.71
C VAL A 760 -9.07 48.75 -24.61
N ALA A 761 -8.31 48.53 -25.68
CA ALA A 761 -7.27 47.51 -25.68
C ALA A 761 -6.00 48.05 -26.36
N LEU A 762 -4.89 47.62 -25.77
CA LEU A 762 -3.55 47.83 -26.26
C LEU A 762 -2.74 46.59 -25.97
N THR A 763 -2.45 45.79 -27.01
CA THR A 763 -1.78 44.51 -26.89
C THR A 763 -0.84 44.22 -28.04
N ILE A 764 0.16 43.39 -27.80
CA ILE A 764 1.19 43.06 -28.78
C ILE A 764 0.72 41.83 -29.56
N VAL A 765 0.73 41.95 -30.89
CA VAL A 765 0.27 40.88 -31.79
C VAL A 765 1.28 40.67 -32.94
N SER A 766 1.36 39.45 -33.42
CA SER A 766 1.96 39.05 -34.69
C SER A 766 0.90 38.96 -35.79
N GLU A 767 1.31 38.90 -37.05
CA GLU A 767 0.36 38.72 -38.18
C GLU A 767 -0.37 37.37 -38.15
N LYS A 768 0.20 36.41 -37.42
CA LYS A 768 -0.37 35.05 -37.30
C LYS A 768 -1.33 34.89 -36.15
N ASP A 769 -1.38 35.86 -35.23
CA ASP A 769 -2.20 35.79 -34.05
C ASP A 769 -3.67 35.98 -34.34
N ASP A 770 -4.51 35.28 -33.60
CA ASP A 770 -5.95 35.51 -33.58
C ASP A 770 -6.33 36.31 -32.33
N ILE A 771 -7.23 37.27 -32.52
CA ILE A 771 -7.77 38.08 -31.44
C ILE A 771 -9.29 37.82 -31.28
N MET A 772 -9.76 37.98 -30.06
CA MET A 772 -11.17 37.91 -29.73
C MET A 772 -11.63 39.28 -29.25
N VAL A 773 -12.56 39.89 -29.99
CA VAL A 773 -13.18 41.19 -29.67
C VAL A 773 -14.51 40.90 -28.99
N VAL A 774 -14.75 41.47 -27.81
CA VAL A 774 -15.97 41.25 -27.01
C VAL A 774 -16.65 42.62 -26.82
N THR A 775 -17.97 42.66 -27.11
CA THR A 775 -18.79 43.89 -26.96
C THR A 775 -19.64 43.86 -25.68
N ALA A 776 -20.19 45.02 -25.28
CA ALA A 776 -21.03 45.17 -24.11
C ALA A 776 -22.29 44.27 -24.17
N ASN A 777 -22.85 44.09 -25.35
CA ASN A 777 -24.03 43.26 -25.60
C ASN A 777 -23.67 41.75 -25.72
N GLY A 778 -22.42 41.33 -25.36
CA GLY A 778 -22.02 39.94 -25.38
C GLY A 778 -21.65 39.37 -26.74
N VAL A 779 -21.54 40.21 -27.78
CA VAL A 779 -21.13 39.74 -29.11
C VAL A 779 -19.65 39.49 -29.10
N VAL A 780 -19.25 38.27 -29.46
CA VAL A 780 -17.83 37.81 -29.51
C VAL A 780 -17.47 37.57 -30.97
N THR A 781 -16.44 38.24 -31.45
CA THR A 781 -15.93 38.10 -32.82
C THR A 781 -14.45 37.72 -32.79
N ARG A 782 -14.08 36.65 -33.50
CA ARG A 782 -12.71 36.22 -33.72
C ARG A 782 -12.18 36.78 -35.02
N ILE A 783 -11.05 37.44 -34.99
CA ILE A 783 -10.43 38.15 -36.12
C ILE A 783 -8.97 37.78 -36.15
N ASN A 784 -8.40 37.47 -37.34
CA ASN A 784 -6.96 37.33 -37.48
C ASN A 784 -6.31 38.69 -37.42
N ALA A 785 -5.26 38.86 -36.62
CA ALA A 785 -4.56 40.14 -36.49
C ALA A 785 -3.96 40.61 -37.84
N GLY A 786 -3.55 39.69 -38.73
CA GLY A 786 -3.08 39.98 -40.07
C GLY A 786 -4.07 40.72 -40.94
N ASP A 787 -5.39 40.51 -40.74
CA ASP A 787 -6.47 41.16 -41.47
C ASP A 787 -6.67 42.66 -41.07
N ILE A 788 -6.09 43.07 -39.96
CA ILE A 788 -6.18 44.47 -39.48
C ILE A 788 -5.07 45.28 -40.10
N SER A 789 -5.45 46.41 -40.76
CA SER A 789 -4.47 47.23 -41.49
C SER A 789 -3.39 47.78 -40.55
N ARG A 790 -2.12 47.73 -41.01
CA ARG A 790 -0.99 48.41 -40.37
C ARG A 790 -1.01 49.87 -40.70
N GLN A 791 -1.04 50.75 -39.70
CA GLN A 791 -1.12 52.20 -39.83
C GLN A 791 -0.16 52.89 -38.87
N GLY A 792 0.28 54.12 -39.22
CA GLY A 792 1.12 54.96 -38.37
C GLY A 792 0.47 55.27 -37.00
N ARG A 793 1.28 55.50 -36.01
CA ARG A 793 0.94 55.76 -34.61
C ARG A 793 -0.24 56.76 -34.40
N PRO A 794 -0.31 57.94 -35.03
CA PRO A 794 -1.39 58.91 -34.81
C PRO A 794 -2.65 58.68 -35.66
N ALA A 795 -2.77 57.59 -36.42
CA ALA A 795 -3.96 57.27 -37.22
C ALA A 795 -5.13 56.74 -36.34
N THR A 796 -6.37 56.87 -36.82
CA THR A 796 -7.59 56.43 -36.12
C THR A 796 -7.84 54.96 -36.26
N GLY A 797 -7.34 54.29 -37.29
CA GLY A 797 -7.57 52.87 -37.57
C GLY A 797 -8.70 52.62 -38.53
N VAL A 798 -8.99 51.34 -38.77
CA VAL A 798 -10.12 50.81 -39.58
C VAL A 798 -11.20 50.27 -38.68
N LYS A 799 -12.40 50.09 -39.18
CA LYS A 799 -13.51 49.46 -38.45
C LYS A 799 -13.28 47.95 -38.40
N ILE A 800 -13.02 47.41 -37.21
CA ILE A 800 -12.78 45.99 -36.99
C ILE A 800 -14.04 45.24 -36.48
N GLN A 801 -14.94 46.01 -35.81
CA GLN A 801 -16.21 45.44 -35.31
C GLN A 801 -17.36 46.35 -35.68
N ASN A 802 -18.43 45.80 -36.27
CA ASN A 802 -19.68 46.49 -36.45
C ASN A 802 -20.49 46.42 -35.16
N LEU A 803 -20.71 47.61 -34.56
CA LEU A 803 -21.46 47.71 -33.31
C LEU A 803 -22.91 48.05 -33.62
N GLN A 804 -23.88 47.52 -32.85
CA GLN A 804 -25.25 47.95 -32.83
C GLN A 804 -25.43 49.27 -32.08
N ASP A 805 -26.59 49.89 -32.18
CA ASP A 805 -26.87 51.10 -31.43
C ASP A 805 -26.76 50.88 -29.93
N ASN A 806 -26.01 51.75 -29.25
CA ASN A 806 -25.65 51.67 -27.82
C ASN A 806 -24.71 50.51 -27.42
N ASP A 807 -24.05 49.80 -28.37
CA ASP A 807 -23.04 48.82 -28.06
C ASP A 807 -21.62 49.45 -28.08
N SER A 808 -20.72 48.83 -27.36
CA SER A 808 -19.29 49.26 -27.32
C SER A 808 -18.36 48.06 -27.14
N VAL A 809 -17.14 48.14 -27.66
CA VAL A 809 -16.13 47.15 -27.39
C VAL A 809 -15.68 47.30 -25.93
N ILE A 810 -15.68 46.16 -25.17
CA ILE A 810 -15.25 46.16 -23.77
C ILE A 810 -13.85 45.64 -23.61
N THR A 811 -13.48 44.56 -24.33
CA THR A 811 -12.19 43.93 -24.22
C THR A 811 -11.77 43.25 -25.52
N VAL A 812 -10.43 43.18 -25.69
CA VAL A 812 -9.82 42.40 -26.78
C VAL A 812 -8.73 41.53 -26.17
N ASN A 813 -8.81 40.24 -26.41
CA ASN A 813 -7.85 39.29 -25.90
C ASN A 813 -7.15 38.59 -27.07
N LYS A 814 -5.83 38.38 -26.94
CA LYS A 814 -5.06 37.56 -27.85
C LYS A 814 -5.33 36.08 -27.51
N ILE A 815 -5.57 35.28 -28.53
CA ILE A 815 -5.68 33.81 -28.37
C ILE A 815 -4.26 33.26 -28.40
N VAL A 816 -3.75 32.81 -27.29
CA VAL A 816 -2.42 32.16 -27.17
C VAL A 816 -2.58 30.66 -27.48
N GLY A 817 -1.94 30.24 -28.58
CA GLY A 817 -1.86 28.80 -28.92
C GLY A 817 -2.50 28.43 -30.24
N GLN A 818 -1.73 28.38 -31.32
CA GLN A 818 -2.02 27.49 -32.43
C GLN A 818 -1.70 26.08 -32.00
N ALA A 819 -2.49 25.10 -32.44
CA ALA A 819 -2.24 23.68 -32.20
C ALA A 819 -0.82 23.22 -32.64
N ASP A 820 -0.21 23.92 -33.58
CA ASP A 820 1.13 23.66 -34.08
C ASP A 820 2.24 23.98 -33.08
N ASP A 821 2.03 24.94 -32.16
CA ASP A 821 3.01 25.26 -31.10
C ASP A 821 2.94 24.23 -29.94
N VAL A 822 1.76 23.63 -29.74
CA VAL A 822 1.57 22.54 -28.76
C VAL A 822 2.14 21.23 -29.32
N GLU A 823 1.97 20.96 -30.61
CA GLU A 823 2.60 19.78 -31.27
C GLU A 823 4.12 19.90 -31.28
N LYS A 824 4.71 21.07 -31.56
CA LYS A 824 6.15 21.28 -31.46
C LYS A 824 6.69 21.16 -30.04
N ALA A 825 5.98 21.70 -29.07
CA ALA A 825 6.37 21.58 -27.66
C ALA A 825 6.25 20.12 -27.16
N ILE A 826 5.32 19.34 -27.70
CA ILE A 826 5.22 17.89 -27.43
C ILE A 826 6.33 17.14 -28.15
N GLU A 827 6.64 17.46 -29.41
CA GLU A 827 7.77 16.85 -30.14
C GLU A 827 9.10 17.15 -29.47
N GLU A 828 9.35 18.40 -29.07
CA GLU A 828 10.56 18.78 -28.34
C GLU A 828 10.66 18.16 -26.94
N ALA A 829 9.53 17.90 -26.27
CA ALA A 829 9.50 17.23 -24.98
C ALA A 829 9.71 15.71 -25.14
N VAL A 830 9.19 15.12 -26.21
CA VAL A 830 9.40 13.71 -26.55
C VAL A 830 10.86 13.47 -26.96
N ASP A 831 11.44 14.35 -27.77
CA ASP A 831 12.84 14.24 -28.19
C ASP A 831 13.81 14.38 -27.00
N LYS A 832 13.53 15.31 -26.07
CA LYS A 832 14.30 15.44 -24.83
C LYS A 832 14.14 14.24 -23.89
N ALA A 833 12.95 13.65 -23.82
CA ALA A 833 12.73 12.45 -23.02
C ALA A 833 13.45 11.23 -23.61
N VAL A 834 13.45 11.10 -24.95
CA VAL A 834 14.18 10.03 -25.67
C VAL A 834 15.70 10.21 -25.53
N GLU A 835 16.20 11.45 -25.53
CA GLU A 835 17.62 11.73 -25.29
C GLU A 835 18.04 11.43 -23.84
N GLN A 836 17.19 11.74 -22.87
CA GLN A 836 17.43 11.41 -21.46
C GLN A 836 17.37 9.89 -21.19
N THR A 837 16.47 9.17 -21.84
CA THR A 837 16.40 7.71 -21.73
C THR A 837 17.65 7.04 -22.33
N LYS A 838 18.14 7.51 -23.48
CA LYS A 838 19.40 7.02 -24.07
C LYS A 838 20.63 7.29 -23.20
N LEU A 839 20.65 8.39 -22.47
CA LEU A 839 21.75 8.72 -21.53
C LEU A 839 21.70 7.84 -20.26
N ILE A 840 20.51 7.41 -19.85
CA ILE A 840 20.33 6.47 -18.73
C ILE A 840 20.75 5.06 -19.15
N ASP A 841 20.34 4.61 -20.33
CA ASP A 841 20.72 3.28 -20.88
C ASP A 841 22.24 3.15 -21.06
N ILE A 842 22.93 4.21 -21.53
CA ILE A 842 24.41 4.24 -21.66
C ILE A 842 25.09 4.21 -20.28
N ALA A 843 24.53 4.89 -19.29
CA ALA A 843 25.06 4.90 -17.92
C ALA A 843 24.79 3.58 -17.15
N GLU A 844 23.82 2.78 -17.56
CA GLU A 844 23.58 1.43 -17.02
C GLU A 844 24.45 0.38 -17.73
N GLU A 845 24.74 0.51 -19.02
CA GLU A 845 25.68 -0.36 -19.74
C GLU A 845 27.13 -0.17 -19.25
N GLU A 846 27.58 1.04 -18.94
CA GLU A 846 28.91 1.30 -18.36
C GLU A 846 29.05 0.76 -16.91
N LYS A 847 27.96 0.57 -16.16
CA LYS A 847 27.99 -0.04 -14.82
C LYS A 847 27.97 -1.57 -14.80
N THR A 848 27.70 -2.20 -15.96
CA THR A 848 27.73 -3.67 -16.08
C THR A 848 29.03 -4.18 -16.67
N GLU A 849 29.95 -3.30 -17.11
CA GLU A 849 31.29 -3.65 -17.59
C GLU A 849 32.44 -3.36 -16.56
N GLU A 850 32.14 -2.78 -15.37
CA GLU A 850 33.05 -2.75 -14.24
C GLU A 850 32.60 -3.81 -13.17
#